data_defdc62b267f17b532ed2b11ffff79f2
#
_entry.id   defdc62b267f17b532ed2b11ffff79f2
#
_cell.length_a   1.000
_cell.length_b   1.000
_cell.length_c   1.000
_cell.angle_alpha   90.00
_cell.angle_beta   90.00
_cell.angle_gamma   90.00
#
_symmetry.space_group_name_H-M   'P 1'
#
loop_
_entity.id
_entity.type
_entity.pdbx_description
1 polymer ?
#
loop_
_entity_poly.entity_id
_entity_poly.type
_entity_poly.pdbx_seq_one_letter_code
_entity_poly.pdbx_strand_id
1 'polypeptide(L)'
;MARSKADKKSAKRKAKQKEKRVRKDQLLRRDKLDFLIYEAASMRQAEQYDNALSILTRALRLAPYNREALAEMVRLGSLMGRADVQLKGLLGLYEQGQLLIEHYPSLCDMLFRSGRIEEALKLAETSLSRLPQMKVRGKRALKTFLTQMQTVCRTRLEGKDALKPKPRAKPAPKGSAGKGAEPKNQTDSPPAVSPAPAPKPEIPRIPVILEIDDGAFRQALEQNLASSPERYELAIQAHQIRLRETFDRLICLSSLRSIQSLWYQEETVRKVLKRYRGRALLADEVGLGKTVEALIILKEYIQRGMVKSALILVPTPLVSQWRDELLEKFDLAFPSTDDPGYRARGDGFWHELFLVASINLAKSKKNYDLVINREYDMVIVDEAHHLKNRNTQNWKLINDLKKRFLLLLTATPVENNLLELFNLITLLQPGQLKTASAFREEFMTRGDPTDPRNREKLRDLLGEVMIRNTRAVAKIEIPPRFARTVRVDPTPNERELYARITTLVQEAGLTDGKTRMLLKTLLEEAGSSPRAVDLTLSRMLEKGGLGTNQEEEVRAIRNLCRTMADTRKNQVLLELIRASEDKVIVFVKYLGTLEYLSDFFAREKIPVALFHGGMANAQKEEEIRQFREEKNLFLTTEIGGEGRNLQFCNRMINYDLPWNPMKIEQRIGRIHRIGQQKEVLIYNLCTAESLEDYILEILDKKINMFEMVIGEIDMILGRIKGEQEFSEIVFDIWVQAKTEDQRHRAFGDLASALKRLKTGYEKTKALDEKLFGETYEL
;
A
#
# COMPACT_ATOMS: atom_id res chain seq x y z
N MET A 1 54.35 -12.95 -29.49
CA MET A 1 52.91 -13.29 -29.27
C MET A 1 52.35 -12.92 -27.90
N ALA A 2 53.11 -12.89 -26.81
CA ALA A 2 52.59 -12.57 -25.45
C ALA A 2 52.21 -11.09 -25.25
N ARG A 3 52.92 -10.10 -25.84
CA ARG A 3 52.58 -8.66 -25.74
C ARG A 3 51.22 -8.31 -26.39
N SER A 4 50.85 -8.90 -27.52
CA SER A 4 49.59 -8.66 -28.22
C SER A 4 48.37 -9.15 -27.44
N LYS A 5 48.48 -10.21 -26.60
CA LYS A 5 47.41 -10.70 -25.74
C LYS A 5 47.18 -9.80 -24.51
N ALA A 6 48.21 -9.18 -23.95
CA ALA A 6 48.15 -8.25 -22.85
C ALA A 6 47.44 -6.93 -23.24
N ASP A 7 47.81 -6.40 -24.45
CA ASP A 7 47.17 -5.18 -24.98
C ASP A 7 45.70 -5.37 -25.33
N LYS A 8 45.31 -6.53 -25.87
CA LYS A 8 43.86 -6.87 -26.10
C LYS A 8 43.08 -7.01 -24.77
N LYS A 9 43.73 -7.54 -23.73
CA LYS A 9 43.11 -7.69 -22.41
C LYS A 9 42.91 -6.35 -21.70
N SER A 10 43.89 -5.42 -21.86
CA SER A 10 43.85 -4.05 -21.36
C SER A 10 42.78 -3.23 -22.08
N ALA A 11 42.68 -3.30 -23.41
CA ALA A 11 41.67 -2.63 -24.20
C ALA A 11 40.25 -3.11 -23.84
N LYS A 12 40.07 -4.42 -23.63
CA LYS A 12 38.79 -5.01 -23.21
C LYS A 12 38.36 -4.58 -21.79
N ARG A 13 39.33 -4.40 -20.86
CA ARG A 13 39.10 -3.84 -19.52
C ARG A 13 38.69 -2.36 -19.58
N LYS A 14 39.38 -1.55 -20.38
CA LYS A 14 39.03 -0.13 -20.59
C LYS A 14 37.67 0.06 -21.22
N ALA A 15 37.32 -0.77 -22.22
CA ALA A 15 35.97 -0.76 -22.84
C ALA A 15 34.87 -1.12 -21.83
N LYS A 16 35.10 -2.16 -21.02
CA LYS A 16 34.13 -2.57 -19.97
C LYS A 16 33.98 -1.55 -18.83
N GLN A 17 35.04 -0.82 -18.50
CA GLN A 17 35.00 0.30 -17.56
C GLN A 17 34.25 1.51 -18.15
N LYS A 18 34.45 1.82 -19.43
CA LYS A 18 33.73 2.89 -20.13
C LYS A 18 32.25 2.58 -20.22
N GLU A 19 31.90 1.33 -20.50
CA GLU A 19 30.49 0.87 -20.56
C GLU A 19 29.80 0.92 -19.18
N LYS A 20 30.51 0.53 -18.10
CA LYS A 20 30.02 0.68 -16.71
C LYS A 20 29.81 2.15 -16.33
N ARG A 21 30.69 3.03 -16.78
CA ARG A 21 30.60 4.48 -16.51
C ARG A 21 29.39 5.09 -17.24
N VAL A 22 29.18 4.73 -18.51
CA VAL A 22 28.02 5.17 -19.30
C VAL A 22 26.70 4.64 -18.70
N ARG A 23 26.66 3.39 -18.27
CA ARG A 23 25.48 2.84 -17.56
C ARG A 23 25.20 3.56 -16.23
N LYS A 24 26.23 3.90 -15.48
CA LYS A 24 26.07 4.64 -14.23
C LYS A 24 25.56 6.06 -14.47
N ASP A 25 26.05 6.74 -15.50
CA ASP A 25 25.59 8.07 -15.89
C ASP A 25 24.15 8.06 -16.44
N GLN A 26 23.75 6.99 -17.13
CA GLN A 26 22.38 6.82 -17.61
C GLN A 26 21.39 6.56 -16.45
N LEU A 27 21.78 5.76 -15.47
CA LEU A 27 21.01 5.54 -14.24
C LEU A 27 20.82 6.84 -13.46
N LEU A 28 21.88 7.57 -13.21
CA LEU A 28 21.84 8.87 -12.51
C LEU A 28 20.94 9.91 -13.23
N ARG A 29 20.92 9.90 -14.57
CA ARG A 29 20.03 10.78 -15.35
C ARG A 29 18.57 10.35 -15.22
N ARG A 30 18.30 9.06 -15.17
CA ARG A 30 16.95 8.50 -15.00
C ARG A 30 16.40 8.82 -13.61
N ASP A 31 17.19 8.56 -12.56
CA ASP A 31 16.79 8.85 -11.17
C ASP A 31 16.52 10.35 -10.96
N LYS A 32 17.36 11.22 -11.58
CA LYS A 32 17.14 12.67 -11.55
C LYS A 32 15.86 13.10 -12.29
N LEU A 33 15.53 12.44 -13.38
CA LEU A 33 14.32 12.71 -14.14
C LEU A 33 13.06 12.33 -13.34
N ASP A 34 13.05 11.11 -12.79
CA ASP A 34 11.94 10.59 -12.00
C ASP A 34 11.70 11.45 -10.75
N PHE A 35 12.78 11.92 -10.11
CA PHE A 35 12.70 12.88 -9.02
C PHE A 35 12.05 14.20 -9.41
N LEU A 36 12.45 14.80 -10.55
CA LEU A 36 11.86 16.05 -11.02
C LEU A 36 10.37 15.91 -11.36
N ILE A 37 9.97 14.79 -11.93
CA ILE A 37 8.55 14.52 -12.25
C ILE A 37 7.73 14.41 -10.95
N TYR A 38 8.25 13.68 -9.98
CA TYR A 38 7.62 13.54 -8.67
C TYR A 38 7.52 14.87 -7.92
N GLU A 39 8.59 15.67 -7.91
CA GLU A 39 8.61 17.01 -7.30
C GLU A 39 7.57 17.93 -7.95
N ALA A 40 7.45 17.90 -9.28
CA ALA A 40 6.44 18.68 -10.00
C ALA A 40 5.01 18.25 -9.64
N ALA A 41 4.75 16.94 -9.53
CA ALA A 41 3.45 16.41 -9.13
C ALA A 41 3.10 16.83 -7.67
N SER A 42 4.08 16.81 -6.79
CA SER A 42 3.94 17.28 -5.40
C SER A 42 3.62 18.78 -5.32
N MET A 43 4.34 19.60 -6.09
CA MET A 43 4.09 21.06 -6.17
C MET A 43 2.70 21.35 -6.74
N ARG A 44 2.25 20.59 -7.73
CA ARG A 44 0.88 20.70 -8.28
C ARG A 44 -0.17 20.36 -7.21
N GLN A 45 0.04 19.32 -6.40
CA GLN A 45 -0.85 18.97 -5.30
C GLN A 45 -0.89 20.03 -4.19
N ALA A 46 0.21 20.75 -4.00
CA ALA A 46 0.32 21.88 -3.09
C ALA A 46 -0.19 23.20 -3.70
N GLU A 47 -0.87 23.15 -4.86
CA GLU A 47 -1.40 24.31 -5.62
C GLU A 47 -0.31 25.33 -6.06
N GLN A 48 0.96 24.95 -6.01
CA GLN A 48 2.10 25.76 -6.46
C GLN A 48 2.38 25.54 -7.95
N TYR A 49 1.45 25.93 -8.80
CA TYR A 49 1.42 25.56 -10.23
C TYR A 49 2.60 26.12 -11.04
N ASP A 50 3.06 27.35 -10.78
CA ASP A 50 4.19 27.94 -11.50
C ASP A 50 5.51 27.23 -11.14
N ASN A 51 5.68 26.85 -9.88
CA ASN A 51 6.82 26.04 -9.46
C ASN A 51 6.80 24.66 -10.12
N ALA A 52 5.65 24.00 -10.15
CA ALA A 52 5.46 22.72 -10.83
C ALA A 52 5.81 22.82 -12.33
N LEU A 53 5.38 23.88 -13.01
CA LEU A 53 5.67 24.13 -14.43
C LEU A 53 7.18 24.32 -14.69
N SER A 54 7.85 25.07 -13.81
CA SER A 54 9.30 25.27 -13.88
C SER A 54 10.06 23.94 -13.77
N ILE A 55 9.66 23.10 -12.81
CA ILE A 55 10.27 21.78 -12.58
C ILE A 55 10.02 20.84 -13.76
N LEU A 56 8.77 20.77 -14.28
CA LEU A 56 8.45 19.97 -15.48
C LEU A 56 9.22 20.44 -16.71
N THR A 57 9.42 21.74 -16.87
CA THR A 57 10.23 22.27 -17.96
C THR A 57 11.69 21.80 -17.85
N ARG A 58 12.24 21.72 -16.63
CA ARG A 58 13.58 21.15 -16.40
C ARG A 58 13.61 19.65 -16.68
N ALA A 59 12.60 18.90 -16.28
CA ALA A 59 12.47 17.47 -16.56
C ALA A 59 12.45 17.20 -18.08
N LEU A 60 11.66 17.97 -18.84
CA LEU A 60 11.57 17.85 -20.30
C LEU A 60 12.82 18.33 -21.05
N ARG A 61 13.67 19.15 -20.46
CA ARG A 61 15.00 19.44 -21.01
C ARG A 61 15.95 18.23 -20.91
N LEU A 62 15.78 17.41 -19.88
CA LEU A 62 16.57 16.17 -19.71
C LEU A 62 16.06 15.03 -20.60
N ALA A 63 14.76 14.93 -20.76
CA ALA A 63 14.07 13.93 -21.57
C ALA A 63 12.82 14.53 -22.24
N PRO A 64 12.95 15.11 -23.44
CA PRO A 64 11.90 15.89 -24.11
C PRO A 64 10.61 15.10 -24.38
N TYR A 65 10.72 13.79 -24.47
CA TYR A 65 9.61 12.88 -24.82
C TYR A 65 9.25 11.92 -23.69
N ASN A 66 9.57 12.28 -22.44
CA ASN A 66 9.17 11.45 -21.31
C ASN A 66 7.65 11.50 -21.11
N ARG A 67 7.01 10.33 -21.16
CA ARG A 67 5.56 10.17 -21.11
C ARG A 67 4.94 10.76 -19.83
N GLU A 68 5.57 10.51 -18.70
CA GLU A 68 5.03 10.92 -17.39
C GLU A 68 5.12 12.45 -17.21
N ALA A 69 6.24 13.04 -17.61
CA ALA A 69 6.42 14.49 -17.60
C ALA A 69 5.44 15.20 -18.54
N LEU A 70 5.20 14.66 -19.73
CA LEU A 70 4.22 15.20 -20.69
C LEU A 70 2.79 15.06 -20.18
N ALA A 71 2.43 13.92 -19.58
CA ALA A 71 1.11 13.70 -18.98
C ALA A 71 0.86 14.66 -17.80
N GLU A 72 1.88 14.89 -16.97
CA GLU A 72 1.79 15.82 -15.85
C GLU A 72 1.66 17.29 -16.35
N MET A 73 2.32 17.61 -17.46
CA MET A 73 2.17 18.90 -18.13
C MET A 73 0.74 19.14 -18.64
N VAL A 74 0.08 18.12 -19.18
CA VAL A 74 -1.34 18.18 -19.58
C VAL A 74 -2.25 18.48 -18.39
N ARG A 75 -2.05 17.75 -17.27
CA ARG A 75 -2.81 17.96 -16.03
C ARG A 75 -2.63 19.38 -15.48
N LEU A 76 -1.38 19.81 -15.42
CA LEU A 76 -1.03 21.13 -14.91
C LEU A 76 -1.61 22.24 -15.77
N GLY A 77 -1.49 22.15 -17.09
CA GLY A 77 -2.07 23.12 -18.03
C GLY A 77 -3.59 23.21 -17.90
N SER A 78 -4.27 22.10 -17.67
CA SER A 78 -5.72 22.06 -17.42
C SER A 78 -6.10 22.78 -16.12
N LEU A 79 -5.35 22.56 -15.03
CA LEU A 79 -5.61 23.18 -13.72
C LEU A 79 -5.32 24.70 -13.72
N MET A 80 -4.28 25.12 -14.43
CA MET A 80 -3.92 26.53 -14.57
C MET A 80 -4.80 27.29 -15.56
N GLY A 81 -5.66 26.62 -16.33
CA GLY A 81 -6.38 27.21 -17.46
C GLY A 81 -5.44 27.68 -18.60
N ARG A 82 -4.18 27.19 -18.62
CA ARG A 82 -3.16 27.55 -19.61
C ARG A 82 -3.17 26.59 -20.79
N ALA A 83 -3.88 26.98 -21.84
CA ALA A 83 -4.01 26.20 -23.07
C ALA A 83 -2.67 25.93 -23.77
N ASP A 84 -1.71 26.85 -23.71
CA ASP A 84 -0.36 26.67 -24.28
C ASP A 84 0.42 25.53 -23.62
N VAL A 85 0.35 25.41 -22.29
CA VAL A 85 0.99 24.35 -21.51
C VAL A 85 0.34 22.99 -21.79
N GLN A 86 -0.99 22.96 -21.77
CA GLN A 86 -1.77 21.75 -22.03
C GLN A 86 -1.55 21.23 -23.45
N LEU A 87 -1.57 22.13 -24.45
CA LEU A 87 -1.33 21.78 -25.86
C LEU A 87 0.05 21.18 -26.07
N LYS A 88 1.08 21.74 -25.44
CA LYS A 88 2.45 21.22 -25.52
C LYS A 88 2.57 19.79 -25.00
N GLY A 89 1.93 19.48 -23.87
CA GLY A 89 1.88 18.15 -23.30
C GLY A 89 1.14 17.15 -24.20
N LEU A 90 -0.03 17.53 -24.72
CA LEU A 90 -0.84 16.68 -25.62
C LEU A 90 -0.14 16.41 -26.96
N LEU A 91 0.50 17.42 -27.55
CA LEU A 91 1.27 17.25 -28.78
C LEU A 91 2.45 16.30 -28.57
N GLY A 92 3.23 16.48 -27.50
CA GLY A 92 4.34 15.59 -27.22
C GLY A 92 3.91 14.14 -27.04
N LEU A 93 2.78 13.88 -26.38
CA LEU A 93 2.21 12.53 -26.25
C LEU A 93 1.71 11.98 -27.58
N TYR A 94 1.11 12.83 -28.42
CA TYR A 94 0.62 12.43 -29.75
C TYR A 94 1.77 12.07 -30.70
N GLU A 95 2.83 12.88 -30.79
CA GLU A 95 4.02 12.63 -31.59
C GLU A 95 4.72 11.31 -31.27
N GLN A 96 4.65 10.91 -30.01
CA GLN A 96 5.20 9.62 -29.55
C GLN A 96 4.22 8.44 -29.69
N GLY A 97 3.02 8.67 -30.22
CA GLY A 97 1.98 7.64 -30.32
C GLY A 97 1.44 7.14 -28.96
N GLN A 98 1.64 7.91 -27.91
CA GLN A 98 1.27 7.58 -26.50
C GLN A 98 0.02 8.29 -26.02
N LEU A 99 -0.57 9.18 -26.83
CA LEU A 99 -1.80 9.86 -26.49
C LEU A 99 -2.99 8.89 -26.53
N LEU A 100 -3.77 8.87 -25.45
CA LEU A 100 -5.01 8.08 -25.42
C LEU A 100 -6.06 8.75 -26.32
N ILE A 101 -6.84 7.91 -27.02
CA ILE A 101 -7.79 8.38 -28.03
C ILE A 101 -8.90 9.27 -27.46
N GLU A 102 -9.22 9.14 -26.20
CA GLU A 102 -10.17 10.00 -25.46
C GLU A 102 -9.72 11.45 -25.36
N HIS A 103 -8.43 11.73 -25.52
CA HIS A 103 -7.87 13.08 -25.53
C HIS A 103 -7.75 13.69 -26.94
N TYR A 104 -8.07 12.94 -27.98
CA TYR A 104 -8.03 13.44 -29.35
C TYR A 104 -9.01 14.60 -29.61
N PRO A 105 -10.25 14.58 -29.08
CA PRO A 105 -11.14 15.73 -29.18
C PRO A 105 -10.55 17.00 -28.61
N SER A 106 -9.96 16.91 -27.41
CA SER A 106 -9.33 18.05 -26.73
C SER A 106 -8.15 18.59 -27.54
N LEU A 107 -7.30 17.70 -28.06
CA LEU A 107 -6.16 18.10 -28.89
C LEU A 107 -6.62 18.74 -30.21
N CYS A 108 -7.64 18.19 -30.88
CA CYS A 108 -8.22 18.79 -32.09
C CYS A 108 -8.78 20.20 -31.85
N ASP A 109 -9.57 20.38 -30.78
CA ASP A 109 -10.16 21.67 -30.43
C ASP A 109 -9.09 22.71 -30.08
N MET A 110 -8.06 22.32 -29.34
CA MET A 110 -6.96 23.21 -28.98
C MET A 110 -6.09 23.59 -30.17
N LEU A 111 -5.81 22.68 -31.09
CA LEU A 111 -5.10 22.95 -32.35
C LEU A 111 -5.92 23.93 -33.20
N PHE A 112 -7.22 23.73 -33.32
CA PHE A 112 -8.11 24.62 -34.06
C PHE A 112 -8.14 26.01 -33.45
N ARG A 113 -8.31 26.15 -32.14
CA ARG A 113 -8.33 27.44 -31.43
C ARG A 113 -6.98 28.16 -31.47
N SER A 114 -5.88 27.44 -31.54
CA SER A 114 -4.53 28.02 -31.67
C SER A 114 -4.17 28.42 -33.10
N GLY A 115 -5.10 28.29 -34.08
CA GLY A 115 -4.87 28.63 -35.47
C GLY A 115 -4.11 27.57 -36.28
N ARG A 116 -3.76 26.39 -35.69
CA ARG A 116 -3.07 25.29 -36.37
C ARG A 116 -4.08 24.36 -37.06
N ILE A 117 -4.83 24.92 -38.02
CA ILE A 117 -6.03 24.29 -38.59
C ILE A 117 -5.70 23.06 -39.43
N GLU A 118 -4.58 23.07 -40.17
CA GLU A 118 -4.12 21.94 -40.97
C GLU A 118 -3.77 20.72 -40.10
N GLU A 119 -3.13 20.94 -38.97
CA GLU A 119 -2.80 19.89 -38.03
C GLU A 119 -4.04 19.32 -37.33
N ALA A 120 -4.99 20.18 -36.99
CA ALA A 120 -6.29 19.76 -36.47
C ALA A 120 -7.05 18.89 -37.48
N LEU A 121 -7.04 19.27 -38.75
CA LEU A 121 -7.64 18.50 -39.84
C LEU A 121 -6.98 17.14 -40.01
N LYS A 122 -5.66 17.11 -40.10
CA LYS A 122 -4.88 15.87 -40.23
C LYS A 122 -5.11 14.92 -39.05
N LEU A 123 -5.19 15.47 -37.84
CA LEU A 123 -5.49 14.68 -36.62
C LEU A 123 -6.90 14.10 -36.70
N ALA A 124 -7.89 14.88 -37.08
CA ALA A 124 -9.29 14.43 -37.23
C ALA A 124 -9.43 13.32 -38.27
N GLU A 125 -8.80 13.48 -39.45
CA GLU A 125 -8.81 12.49 -40.50
C GLU A 125 -8.10 11.16 -40.13
N THR A 126 -6.91 11.28 -39.54
CA THR A 126 -6.19 10.10 -39.05
C THR A 126 -6.95 9.36 -37.95
N SER A 127 -7.61 10.11 -37.08
CA SER A 127 -8.43 9.53 -36.00
C SER A 127 -9.68 8.84 -36.55
N LEU A 128 -10.35 9.44 -37.52
CA LEU A 128 -11.52 8.86 -38.19
C LEU A 128 -11.19 7.56 -38.94
N SER A 129 -10.04 7.49 -39.61
CA SER A 129 -9.60 6.29 -40.32
C SER A 129 -9.29 5.11 -39.41
N ARG A 130 -8.76 5.37 -38.21
CA ARG A 130 -8.42 4.36 -37.20
C ARG A 130 -9.61 3.95 -36.31
N LEU A 131 -10.62 4.81 -36.18
CA LEU A 131 -11.75 4.61 -35.29
C LEU A 131 -12.56 3.31 -35.53
N PRO A 132 -12.77 2.82 -36.77
CA PRO A 132 -13.45 1.55 -37.03
C PRO A 132 -12.80 0.35 -36.35
N GLN A 133 -11.48 0.34 -36.27
CA GLN A 133 -10.68 -0.77 -35.73
C GLN A 133 -10.53 -0.72 -34.19
N MET A 134 -11.00 0.36 -33.54
CA MET A 134 -10.79 0.57 -32.11
C MET A 134 -12.03 0.27 -31.28
N LYS A 135 -11.82 -0.38 -30.14
CA LYS A 135 -12.87 -0.60 -29.12
C LYS A 135 -12.87 0.57 -28.14
N VAL A 136 -13.61 1.63 -28.41
CA VAL A 136 -13.70 2.83 -27.57
C VAL A 136 -15.12 3.04 -27.06
N ARG A 137 -15.27 3.37 -25.79
CA ARG A 137 -16.55 3.74 -25.17
C ARG A 137 -16.99 5.11 -25.73
N GLY A 138 -18.26 5.23 -26.15
CA GLY A 138 -18.71 6.50 -26.78
C GLY A 138 -18.29 6.70 -28.25
N LYS A 139 -17.94 5.64 -28.96
CA LYS A 139 -17.48 5.65 -30.36
C LYS A 139 -18.34 6.50 -31.31
N ARG A 140 -19.68 6.51 -31.11
CA ARG A 140 -20.58 7.36 -31.89
C ARG A 140 -20.36 8.84 -31.66
N ALA A 141 -20.29 9.26 -30.39
CA ALA A 141 -20.08 10.66 -30.03
C ALA A 141 -18.69 11.17 -30.52
N LEU A 142 -17.65 10.34 -30.36
CA LEU A 142 -16.32 10.63 -30.86
C LEU A 142 -16.28 10.77 -32.40
N LYS A 143 -16.95 9.87 -33.11
CA LYS A 143 -17.08 9.94 -34.58
C LYS A 143 -17.77 11.23 -35.02
N THR A 144 -18.89 11.58 -34.37
CA THR A 144 -19.64 12.81 -34.68
C THR A 144 -18.77 14.04 -34.44
N PHE A 145 -18.07 14.12 -33.30
CA PHE A 145 -17.19 15.24 -33.00
C PHE A 145 -16.05 15.38 -34.05
N LEU A 146 -15.34 14.29 -34.34
CA LEU A 146 -14.23 14.29 -35.30
C LEU A 146 -14.69 14.63 -36.73
N THR A 147 -15.89 14.18 -37.13
CA THR A 147 -16.47 14.52 -38.44
C THR A 147 -16.86 16.01 -38.50
N GLN A 148 -17.41 16.57 -37.42
CA GLN A 148 -17.69 17.99 -37.31
C GLN A 148 -16.40 18.82 -37.37
N MET A 149 -15.37 18.44 -36.63
CA MET A 149 -14.08 19.12 -36.67
C MET A 149 -13.43 19.06 -38.04
N GLN A 150 -13.49 17.92 -38.74
CA GLN A 150 -13.00 17.78 -40.12
C GLN A 150 -13.71 18.77 -41.05
N THR A 151 -15.04 18.85 -40.98
CA THR A 151 -15.85 19.80 -41.79
C THR A 151 -15.50 21.24 -41.48
N VAL A 152 -15.43 21.60 -40.18
CA VAL A 152 -15.11 22.97 -39.75
C VAL A 152 -13.70 23.38 -40.18
N CYS A 153 -12.71 22.48 -40.03
CA CYS A 153 -11.32 22.74 -40.46
C CYS A 153 -11.24 22.95 -41.99
N ARG A 154 -11.89 22.08 -42.79
CA ARG A 154 -11.91 22.22 -44.25
C ARG A 154 -12.57 23.52 -44.68
N THR A 155 -13.75 23.84 -44.13
CA THR A 155 -14.45 25.08 -44.45
C THR A 155 -13.61 26.35 -44.11
N ARG A 156 -12.85 26.26 -43.01
CA ARG A 156 -11.97 27.38 -42.60
C ARG A 156 -10.76 27.52 -43.52
N LEU A 157 -10.18 26.39 -43.99
CA LEU A 157 -9.06 26.39 -44.97
C LEU A 157 -9.50 26.84 -46.35
N GLU A 158 -10.74 26.54 -46.73
CA GLU A 158 -11.33 26.96 -48.00
C GLU A 158 -11.80 28.43 -48.00
N GLY A 159 -11.59 29.17 -46.93
CA GLY A 159 -11.96 30.60 -46.83
C GLY A 159 -13.46 30.88 -46.71
N LYS A 160 -14.28 29.87 -46.52
CA LYS A 160 -15.72 30.02 -46.28
C LYS A 160 -15.98 30.14 -44.76
N ASP A 161 -16.56 31.25 -44.35
CA ASP A 161 -16.95 31.48 -42.94
C ASP A 161 -17.90 30.38 -42.48
N ALA A 162 -17.42 29.46 -41.68
CA ALA A 162 -18.19 28.40 -41.12
C ALA A 162 -18.85 28.84 -39.81
N LEU A 163 -20.14 28.63 -39.78
CA LEU A 163 -21.06 28.64 -38.66
C LEU A 163 -20.43 28.69 -37.26
N LYS A 164 -20.63 29.78 -36.55
CA LYS A 164 -20.44 29.87 -35.09
C LYS A 164 -21.24 28.78 -34.41
N PRO A 165 -20.72 28.07 -33.41
CA PRO A 165 -21.51 27.09 -32.66
C PRO A 165 -22.64 27.84 -31.95
N LYS A 166 -23.88 27.41 -32.21
CA LYS A 166 -25.10 27.95 -31.61
C LYS A 166 -25.13 27.68 -30.11
N PRO A 167 -25.33 28.70 -29.27
CA PRO A 167 -25.80 28.49 -27.90
C PRO A 167 -27.24 28.00 -27.94
N ARG A 168 -27.58 27.15 -26.98
CA ARG A 168 -28.95 26.62 -26.78
C ARG A 168 -29.98 27.73 -26.80
N ALA A 169 -30.97 27.55 -27.64
CA ALA A 169 -32.12 28.43 -27.86
C ALA A 169 -32.95 28.65 -26.59
N LYS A 170 -33.33 29.92 -26.35
CA LYS A 170 -34.57 30.33 -25.75
C LYS A 170 -35.44 30.98 -26.83
N PRO A 171 -36.76 30.86 -26.80
CA PRO A 171 -37.63 31.09 -27.94
C PRO A 171 -37.89 32.58 -28.23
N ALA A 172 -38.21 32.81 -29.52
CA ALA A 172 -38.37 34.06 -30.23
C ALA A 172 -39.52 34.95 -29.75
N PRO A 173 -39.55 36.23 -30.27
CA PRO A 173 -40.61 36.53 -31.23
C PRO A 173 -40.16 37.30 -32.51
N LYS A 174 -41.07 37.23 -33.49
CA LYS A 174 -41.02 37.59 -34.89
C LYS A 174 -40.83 39.12 -35.17
N GLY A 175 -40.24 39.42 -36.33
CA GLY A 175 -40.57 40.66 -37.04
C GLY A 175 -39.56 41.16 -38.08
N SER A 176 -39.94 41.01 -39.39
CA SER A 176 -39.79 41.83 -40.58
C SER A 176 -38.45 42.30 -41.17
N ALA A 177 -38.22 41.83 -42.33
CA ALA A 177 -37.97 42.46 -43.67
C ALA A 177 -37.02 43.64 -43.86
N GLY A 178 -36.14 43.55 -44.86
CA GLY A 178 -35.55 44.70 -45.55
C GLY A 178 -34.34 44.42 -46.43
N LYS A 179 -34.55 44.57 -47.71
CA LYS A 179 -33.75 44.44 -48.91
C LYS A 179 -32.43 45.25 -48.96
N GLY A 180 -31.45 44.80 -49.78
CA GLY A 180 -30.79 45.72 -50.72
C GLY A 180 -29.30 45.54 -50.95
N ALA A 181 -28.97 45.03 -52.15
CA ALA A 181 -28.02 45.49 -53.16
C ALA A 181 -26.50 45.31 -52.98
N GLU A 182 -25.94 44.59 -53.95
CA GLU A 182 -24.58 44.57 -54.53
C GLU A 182 -24.19 45.98 -55.12
N PRO A 183 -22.97 46.20 -55.76
CA PRO A 183 -21.96 45.29 -56.29
C PRO A 183 -20.48 45.80 -56.33
N LYS A 184 -19.57 44.92 -56.79
CA LYS A 184 -18.35 45.08 -57.65
C LYS A 184 -17.13 45.88 -57.20
N ASN A 185 -15.91 45.34 -57.22
CA ASN A 185 -15.01 45.33 -58.41
C ASN A 185 -13.63 44.67 -58.08
N GLN A 186 -13.16 44.03 -59.14
CA GLN A 186 -11.89 43.45 -59.54
C GLN A 186 -10.63 44.26 -59.21
N THR A 187 -9.49 43.61 -59.00
CA THR A 187 -8.27 43.78 -59.81
C THR A 187 -7.26 42.66 -59.62
N ASP A 188 -6.73 42.19 -60.74
CA ASP A 188 -5.71 41.16 -61.00
C ASP A 188 -4.31 41.52 -60.48
N SER A 189 -3.50 40.49 -60.16
CA SER A 189 -2.08 40.38 -60.55
C SER A 189 -1.47 39.01 -60.24
N PRO A 190 -0.40 38.50 -60.89
CA PRO A 190 -0.22 37.13 -61.33
C PRO A 190 0.62 36.25 -60.37
N PRO A 191 0.71 34.90 -60.65
CA PRO A 191 1.19 33.94 -59.70
C PRO A 191 2.71 33.76 -59.71
N ALA A 192 3.29 33.60 -58.48
CA ALA A 192 4.67 33.20 -58.27
C ALA A 192 4.79 31.68 -58.30
N VAL A 193 5.75 31.21 -59.08
CA VAL A 193 6.09 29.78 -59.28
C VAL A 193 6.67 29.20 -58.05
N SER A 194 6.05 28.11 -57.53
CA SER A 194 6.56 27.29 -56.47
C SER A 194 7.54 26.24 -56.96
N PRO A 195 8.66 25.97 -56.28
CA PRO A 195 9.58 24.88 -56.64
C PRO A 195 8.98 23.48 -56.41
N ALA A 196 9.33 22.56 -57.28
CA ALA A 196 8.85 21.18 -57.28
C ALA A 196 9.16 20.42 -55.95
N PRO A 197 8.28 19.56 -55.48
CA PRO A 197 8.51 18.78 -54.27
C PRO A 197 9.58 17.72 -54.47
N ALA A 198 10.49 17.62 -53.48
CA ALA A 198 11.50 16.57 -53.44
C ALA A 198 10.87 15.16 -53.44
N PRO A 199 11.52 14.15 -54.05
CA PRO A 199 10.99 12.81 -54.14
C PRO A 199 10.82 12.21 -52.73
N LYS A 200 9.65 11.63 -52.47
CA LYS A 200 9.36 10.91 -51.22
C LYS A 200 10.28 9.71 -51.12
N PRO A 201 10.89 9.42 -49.96
CA PRO A 201 11.66 8.20 -49.79
C PRO A 201 10.73 6.99 -50.00
N GLU A 202 11.15 6.10 -50.90
CA GLU A 202 10.47 4.82 -51.13
C GLU A 202 10.58 3.97 -49.87
N ILE A 203 9.46 3.66 -49.27
CA ILE A 203 9.38 2.68 -48.16
C ILE A 203 9.66 1.30 -48.75
N PRO A 204 10.72 0.59 -48.33
CA PRO A 204 10.99 -0.74 -48.85
C PRO A 204 9.78 -1.65 -48.61
N ARG A 205 9.21 -2.19 -49.68
CA ARG A 205 8.15 -3.19 -49.58
C ARG A 205 8.80 -4.50 -49.12
N ILE A 206 8.57 -4.89 -47.87
CA ILE A 206 8.93 -6.21 -47.38
C ILE A 206 7.88 -7.17 -47.92
N PRO A 207 8.25 -8.12 -48.78
CA PRO A 207 7.30 -9.12 -49.25
C PRO A 207 6.91 -10.02 -48.07
N VAL A 208 5.65 -10.01 -47.68
CA VAL A 208 5.08 -10.97 -46.76
C VAL A 208 4.64 -12.18 -47.59
N ILE A 209 5.42 -13.25 -47.57
CA ILE A 209 5.04 -14.52 -48.14
C ILE A 209 4.15 -15.24 -47.12
N LEU A 210 2.89 -15.40 -47.46
CA LEU A 210 1.94 -16.23 -46.69
C LEU A 210 1.95 -17.63 -47.34
N GLU A 211 2.64 -18.57 -46.70
CA GLU A 211 2.50 -19.99 -47.04
C GLU A 211 1.27 -20.51 -46.32
N ILE A 212 0.18 -20.69 -47.04
CA ILE A 212 -1.03 -21.32 -46.52
C ILE A 212 -1.00 -22.77 -47.01
N ASP A 213 -0.88 -23.72 -46.08
CA ASP A 213 -1.12 -25.13 -46.38
C ASP A 213 -2.62 -25.35 -46.59
N ASP A 214 -3.04 -25.35 -47.83
CA ASP A 214 -4.43 -25.57 -48.25
C ASP A 214 -4.77 -27.06 -48.52
N GLY A 215 -3.81 -27.96 -48.30
CA GLY A 215 -3.97 -29.39 -48.58
C GLY A 215 -5.16 -30.04 -47.88
N ALA A 216 -5.31 -29.77 -46.59
CA ALA A 216 -6.46 -30.26 -45.80
C ALA A 216 -7.79 -29.68 -46.28
N PHE A 217 -7.80 -28.40 -46.71
CA PHE A 217 -9.00 -27.73 -47.22
C PHE A 217 -9.40 -28.28 -48.63
N ARG A 218 -8.44 -28.52 -49.53
CA ARG A 218 -8.68 -29.13 -50.82
C ARG A 218 -9.22 -30.54 -50.69
N GLN A 219 -8.62 -31.36 -49.81
CA GLN A 219 -9.07 -32.72 -49.55
C GLN A 219 -10.51 -32.74 -48.97
N ALA A 220 -10.85 -31.80 -48.07
CA ALA A 220 -12.20 -31.69 -47.54
C ALA A 220 -13.23 -31.28 -48.57
N LEU A 221 -12.87 -30.41 -49.54
CA LEU A 221 -13.69 -30.03 -50.69
C LEU A 221 -13.89 -31.21 -51.67
N GLU A 222 -12.83 -31.94 -52.01
CA GLU A 222 -12.88 -33.11 -52.90
C GLU A 222 -13.74 -34.25 -52.32
N GLN A 223 -13.69 -34.43 -51.00
CA GLN A 223 -14.49 -35.43 -50.29
C GLN A 223 -15.88 -34.96 -49.93
N ASN A 224 -16.26 -33.74 -50.31
CA ASN A 224 -17.55 -33.13 -49.99
C ASN A 224 -17.90 -33.15 -48.48
N LEU A 225 -16.87 -32.97 -47.63
CA LEU A 225 -16.98 -32.93 -46.19
C LEU A 225 -17.48 -31.55 -45.70
N ALA A 226 -18.65 -31.13 -46.17
CA ALA A 226 -19.28 -29.90 -45.71
C ALA A 226 -19.78 -30.06 -44.29
N SER A 227 -19.40 -29.14 -43.43
CA SER A 227 -19.92 -29.04 -42.05
C SER A 227 -21.13 -28.10 -42.01
N SER A 228 -22.08 -28.35 -41.09
CA SER A 228 -23.21 -27.43 -40.92
C SER A 228 -22.76 -26.07 -40.39
N PRO A 229 -23.46 -24.98 -40.71
CA PRO A 229 -23.14 -23.64 -40.20
C PRO A 229 -23.05 -23.62 -38.66
N GLU A 230 -23.90 -24.39 -37.95
CA GLU A 230 -23.93 -24.50 -36.50
C GLU A 230 -22.60 -25.11 -35.95
N ARG A 231 -22.09 -26.17 -36.65
CA ARG A 231 -20.78 -26.75 -36.27
C ARG A 231 -19.63 -25.82 -36.49
N TYR A 232 -19.68 -25.02 -37.58
CA TYR A 232 -18.69 -24.01 -37.86
C TYR A 232 -18.70 -22.92 -36.80
N GLU A 233 -19.87 -22.43 -36.42
CA GLU A 233 -20.04 -21.43 -35.34
C GLU A 233 -19.54 -21.99 -34.02
N LEU A 234 -19.86 -23.23 -33.70
CA LEU A 234 -19.38 -23.90 -32.46
C LEU A 234 -17.83 -24.04 -32.49
N ALA A 235 -17.23 -24.36 -33.64
CA ALA A 235 -15.78 -24.45 -33.79
C ALA A 235 -15.12 -23.08 -33.58
N ILE A 236 -15.69 -22.01 -34.16
CA ILE A 236 -15.24 -20.64 -33.93
C ILE A 236 -15.33 -20.26 -32.44
N GLN A 237 -16.45 -20.57 -31.76
CA GLN A 237 -16.60 -20.32 -30.35
C GLN A 237 -15.59 -21.12 -29.51
N ALA A 238 -15.39 -22.40 -29.83
CA ALA A 238 -14.37 -23.22 -29.18
C ALA A 238 -12.94 -22.68 -29.39
N HIS A 239 -12.63 -22.21 -30.59
CA HIS A 239 -11.35 -21.57 -30.90
C HIS A 239 -11.17 -20.26 -30.15
N GLN A 240 -12.21 -19.43 -30.07
CA GLN A 240 -12.19 -18.20 -29.29
C GLN A 240 -11.99 -18.47 -27.78
N ILE A 241 -12.54 -19.56 -27.25
CA ILE A 241 -12.29 -19.99 -25.85
C ILE A 241 -10.84 -20.42 -25.68
N ARG A 242 -10.25 -21.15 -26.65
CA ARG A 242 -8.84 -21.57 -26.63
C ARG A 242 -7.86 -20.39 -26.74
N LEU A 243 -8.22 -19.34 -27.47
CA LEU A 243 -7.44 -18.11 -27.60
C LEU A 243 -7.58 -17.17 -26.40
N ARG A 244 -8.50 -17.42 -25.46
CA ARG A 244 -8.52 -16.66 -24.21
C ARG A 244 -7.24 -16.96 -23.45
N GLU A 245 -6.50 -15.90 -23.14
CA GLU A 245 -5.31 -16.01 -22.30
C GLU A 245 -5.67 -16.73 -21.00
N THR A 246 -5.01 -17.86 -20.77
CA THR A 246 -5.17 -18.64 -19.54
C THR A 246 -4.46 -17.91 -18.38
N PHE A 247 -4.83 -18.19 -17.13
CA PHE A 247 -4.12 -17.68 -15.96
C PHE A 247 -2.76 -18.36 -15.71
N ASP A 248 -2.19 -19.04 -16.70
CA ASP A 248 -0.85 -19.64 -16.59
C ASP A 248 0.21 -18.55 -16.47
N ARG A 249 0.06 -17.48 -17.23
CA ARG A 249 0.89 -16.29 -17.13
C ARG A 249 0.14 -15.18 -16.39
N LEU A 250 0.70 -14.73 -15.27
CA LEU A 250 0.21 -13.59 -14.53
C LEU A 250 0.72 -12.29 -15.20
N ILE A 251 -0.18 -11.52 -15.79
CA ILE A 251 0.17 -10.29 -16.53
C ILE A 251 0.50 -9.13 -15.61
N CYS A 252 -0.01 -9.13 -14.38
CA CYS A 252 0.20 -8.05 -13.43
C CYS A 252 1.62 -8.00 -12.86
N LEU A 253 2.39 -9.11 -12.87
CA LEU A 253 3.70 -9.18 -12.24
C LEU A 253 4.70 -8.17 -12.82
N SER A 254 4.64 -7.90 -14.11
CA SER A 254 5.50 -6.90 -14.78
C SER A 254 5.23 -5.46 -14.33
N SER A 255 4.09 -5.20 -13.70
CA SER A 255 3.66 -3.87 -13.24
C SER A 255 3.74 -3.70 -11.71
N LEU A 256 4.31 -4.66 -10.99
CA LEU A 256 4.55 -4.54 -9.55
C LEU A 256 5.73 -3.62 -9.27
N ARG A 257 5.61 -2.83 -8.21
CA ARG A 257 6.67 -1.90 -7.77
C ARG A 257 7.27 -2.38 -6.44
N SER A 258 8.59 -2.34 -6.33
CA SER A 258 9.31 -2.62 -5.07
C SER A 258 8.97 -3.96 -4.39
N ILE A 259 8.40 -4.91 -5.14
CA ILE A 259 8.03 -6.24 -4.68
C ILE A 259 8.56 -7.29 -5.66
N GLN A 260 9.15 -8.35 -5.13
CA GLN A 260 9.37 -9.59 -5.85
C GLN A 260 8.39 -10.63 -5.31
N SER A 261 7.54 -11.15 -6.20
CA SER A 261 6.66 -12.26 -5.85
C SER A 261 7.50 -13.51 -5.58
N LEU A 262 7.07 -14.29 -4.62
CA LEU A 262 7.68 -15.58 -4.31
C LEU A 262 6.93 -16.70 -5.06
N TRP A 263 7.62 -17.78 -5.39
CA TRP A 263 7.06 -18.85 -6.21
C TRP A 263 5.74 -19.41 -5.66
N TYR A 264 5.63 -19.61 -4.35
CA TYR A 264 4.40 -20.11 -3.72
C TYR A 264 3.25 -19.10 -3.77
N GLN A 265 3.54 -17.79 -3.70
CA GLN A 265 2.53 -16.74 -3.86
C GLN A 265 1.95 -16.75 -5.26
N GLU A 266 2.81 -16.88 -6.29
CA GLU A 266 2.35 -16.99 -7.67
C GLU A 266 1.50 -18.24 -7.90
N GLU A 267 1.90 -19.37 -7.31
CA GLU A 267 1.14 -20.61 -7.42
C GLU A 267 -0.21 -20.52 -6.68
N THR A 268 -0.22 -19.93 -5.48
CA THR A 268 -1.47 -19.57 -4.77
C THR A 268 -2.38 -18.74 -5.66
N VAL A 269 -1.86 -17.69 -6.29
CA VAL A 269 -2.62 -16.83 -7.19
C VAL A 269 -3.18 -17.63 -8.37
N ARG A 270 -2.34 -18.43 -9.07
CA ARG A 270 -2.79 -19.26 -10.19
C ARG A 270 -3.91 -20.23 -9.78
N LYS A 271 -3.78 -20.86 -8.63
CA LYS A 271 -4.77 -21.81 -8.09
C LYS A 271 -6.10 -21.10 -7.78
N VAL A 272 -6.05 -19.90 -7.17
CA VAL A 272 -7.27 -19.10 -6.90
C VAL A 272 -7.95 -18.69 -8.19
N LEU A 273 -7.20 -18.23 -9.18
CA LEU A 273 -7.74 -17.76 -10.44
C LEU A 273 -8.34 -18.90 -11.29
N LYS A 274 -7.64 -20.03 -11.38
CA LYS A 274 -8.04 -21.17 -12.21
C LYS A 274 -9.08 -22.07 -11.52
N ARG A 275 -8.76 -22.54 -10.31
CA ARG A 275 -9.52 -23.57 -9.63
C ARG A 275 -10.63 -23.00 -8.78
N TYR A 276 -10.35 -22.00 -7.96
CA TYR A 276 -11.33 -21.44 -7.01
C TYR A 276 -12.15 -20.28 -7.59
N ARG A 277 -11.85 -19.88 -8.82
CA ARG A 277 -12.63 -18.86 -9.56
C ARG A 277 -12.83 -17.57 -8.77
N GLY A 278 -11.80 -17.15 -8.02
CA GLY A 278 -11.79 -15.93 -7.23
C GLY A 278 -12.58 -15.99 -5.91
N ARG A 279 -12.94 -17.18 -5.43
CA ARG A 279 -13.59 -17.37 -4.13
C ARG A 279 -12.76 -18.31 -3.28
N ALA A 280 -11.93 -17.75 -2.40
CA ALA A 280 -10.94 -18.50 -1.65
C ALA A 280 -10.75 -18.01 -0.22
N LEU A 281 -10.39 -18.94 0.66
CA LEU A 281 -9.82 -18.68 1.96
C LEU A 281 -8.29 -18.79 1.85
N LEU A 282 -7.57 -17.69 1.99
CA LEU A 282 -6.12 -17.65 2.11
C LEU A 282 -5.76 -17.79 3.59
N ALA A 283 -5.25 -18.99 3.94
CA ALA A 283 -5.02 -19.40 5.33
C ALA A 283 -3.53 -19.60 5.64
N ASP A 284 -2.65 -18.96 4.90
CA ASP A 284 -1.20 -19.05 5.05
C ASP A 284 -0.74 -18.64 6.46
N GLU A 285 0.39 -19.20 6.88
CA GLU A 285 1.02 -18.78 8.13
C GLU A 285 1.32 -17.28 8.15
N VAL A 286 1.41 -16.75 9.35
CA VAL A 286 1.73 -15.33 9.54
C VAL A 286 3.10 -15.01 8.93
N GLY A 287 3.16 -13.88 8.20
CA GLY A 287 4.40 -13.40 7.58
C GLY A 287 4.70 -13.95 6.18
N LEU A 288 3.89 -14.86 5.64
CA LEU A 288 4.06 -15.38 4.26
C LEU A 288 3.50 -14.45 3.18
N GLY A 289 2.82 -13.38 3.55
CA GLY A 289 2.41 -12.35 2.61
C GLY A 289 1.02 -12.55 1.98
N LYS A 290 0.05 -13.03 2.74
CA LYS A 290 -1.37 -13.13 2.32
C LYS A 290 -1.92 -11.87 1.66
N THR A 291 -1.56 -10.70 2.20
CA THR A 291 -1.91 -9.39 1.62
C THR A 291 -1.38 -9.26 0.20
N VAL A 292 -0.12 -9.65 -0.03
CA VAL A 292 0.52 -9.61 -1.36
C VAL A 292 -0.20 -10.53 -2.33
N GLU A 293 -0.52 -11.75 -1.93
CA GLU A 293 -1.28 -12.71 -2.75
C GLU A 293 -2.66 -12.15 -3.13
N ALA A 294 -3.41 -11.62 -2.15
CA ALA A 294 -4.73 -11.04 -2.39
C ALA A 294 -4.65 -9.84 -3.35
N LEU A 295 -3.62 -9.01 -3.21
CA LEU A 295 -3.42 -7.84 -4.07
C LEU A 295 -2.93 -8.21 -5.48
N ILE A 296 -2.13 -9.27 -5.64
CA ILE A 296 -1.79 -9.83 -6.97
C ILE A 296 -3.07 -10.35 -7.66
N ILE A 297 -3.92 -11.11 -6.95
CA ILE A 297 -5.20 -11.59 -7.49
C ILE A 297 -6.09 -10.43 -7.91
N LEU A 298 -6.23 -9.42 -7.07
CA LEU A 298 -7.02 -8.22 -7.36
C LEU A 298 -6.49 -7.48 -8.60
N LYS A 299 -5.18 -7.23 -8.66
CA LYS A 299 -4.56 -6.51 -9.77
C LYS A 299 -4.66 -7.28 -11.08
N GLU A 300 -4.48 -8.60 -11.04
CA GLU A 300 -4.66 -9.48 -12.20
C GLU A 300 -6.08 -9.40 -12.76
N TYR A 301 -7.09 -9.47 -11.90
CA TYR A 301 -8.49 -9.33 -12.32
C TYR A 301 -8.82 -7.92 -12.84
N ILE A 302 -8.25 -6.87 -12.27
CA ILE A 302 -8.41 -5.50 -12.77
C ILE A 302 -7.80 -5.36 -14.16
N GLN A 303 -6.57 -5.83 -14.35
CA GLN A 303 -5.88 -5.73 -15.65
C GLN A 303 -6.55 -6.55 -16.75
N ARG A 304 -7.18 -7.67 -16.39
CA ARG A 304 -8.00 -8.47 -17.32
C ARG A 304 -9.41 -7.91 -17.53
N GLY A 305 -9.76 -6.79 -16.88
CA GLY A 305 -11.09 -6.18 -16.99
C GLY A 305 -12.23 -6.99 -16.34
N MET A 306 -11.90 -7.99 -15.52
CA MET A 306 -12.86 -8.85 -14.82
C MET A 306 -13.41 -8.21 -13.55
N VAL A 307 -12.67 -7.30 -12.93
CA VAL A 307 -13.03 -6.53 -11.73
C VAL A 307 -13.00 -5.05 -12.08
N LYS A 308 -14.12 -4.38 -11.90
CA LYS A 308 -14.34 -2.94 -12.11
C LYS A 308 -14.73 -2.23 -10.83
N SER A 309 -15.08 -3.00 -9.79
CA SER A 309 -15.40 -2.49 -8.46
C SER A 309 -14.88 -3.46 -7.40
N ALA A 310 -14.25 -2.93 -6.35
CA ALA A 310 -13.75 -3.75 -5.25
C ALA A 310 -13.92 -3.05 -3.89
N LEU A 311 -14.30 -3.83 -2.88
CA LEU A 311 -14.38 -3.42 -1.48
C LEU A 311 -13.41 -4.25 -0.66
N ILE A 312 -12.46 -3.59 -0.01
CA ILE A 312 -11.52 -4.21 0.93
C ILE A 312 -11.95 -3.84 2.35
N LEU A 313 -12.31 -4.84 3.13
CA LEU A 313 -12.76 -4.71 4.52
C LEU A 313 -11.69 -5.23 5.47
N VAL A 314 -11.20 -4.34 6.33
CA VAL A 314 -10.10 -4.65 7.27
C VAL A 314 -10.42 -4.14 8.68
N PRO A 315 -9.75 -4.64 9.73
CA PRO A 315 -9.75 -4.00 11.04
C PRO A 315 -9.31 -2.54 10.97
N THR A 316 -9.88 -1.69 11.82
CA THR A 316 -9.61 -0.24 11.80
C THR A 316 -8.11 0.11 11.80
N PRO A 317 -7.23 -0.53 12.60
CA PRO A 317 -5.80 -0.20 12.59
C PRO A 317 -5.06 -0.53 11.30
N LEU A 318 -5.63 -1.40 10.44
CA LEU A 318 -4.98 -1.85 9.20
C LEU A 318 -5.40 -1.06 7.96
N VAL A 319 -6.37 -0.13 8.07
CA VAL A 319 -6.90 0.61 6.91
C VAL A 319 -5.82 1.40 6.19
N SER A 320 -5.02 2.18 6.92
CA SER A 320 -3.93 2.97 6.36
C SER A 320 -2.84 2.08 5.74
N GLN A 321 -2.47 0.98 6.41
CA GLN A 321 -1.48 0.03 5.89
C GLN A 321 -1.92 -0.56 4.54
N TRP A 322 -3.17 -1.02 4.42
CA TRP A 322 -3.69 -1.57 3.17
C TRP A 322 -3.72 -0.55 2.04
N ARG A 323 -4.13 0.70 2.35
CA ARG A 323 -4.10 1.80 1.39
C ARG A 323 -2.68 2.06 0.87
N ASP A 324 -1.71 2.14 1.78
CA ASP A 324 -0.32 2.43 1.44
C ASP A 324 0.30 1.27 0.65
N GLU A 325 0.04 0.01 1.01
CA GLU A 325 0.48 -1.16 0.24
C GLU A 325 -0.11 -1.20 -1.18
N LEU A 326 -1.40 -0.89 -1.34
CA LEU A 326 -2.05 -0.77 -2.65
C LEU A 326 -1.36 0.29 -3.52
N LEU A 327 -1.08 1.45 -2.95
CA LEU A 327 -0.48 2.56 -3.69
C LEU A 327 1.00 2.30 -4.01
N GLU A 328 1.81 1.95 -3.02
CA GLU A 328 3.27 1.86 -3.16
C GLU A 328 3.71 0.63 -3.95
N LYS A 329 3.07 -0.52 -3.70
CA LYS A 329 3.49 -1.81 -4.27
C LYS A 329 2.74 -2.17 -5.55
N PHE A 330 1.46 -1.80 -5.62
CA PHE A 330 0.58 -2.21 -6.71
C PHE A 330 0.15 -1.08 -7.64
N ASP A 331 0.52 0.18 -7.35
CA ASP A 331 0.09 1.35 -8.13
C ASP A 331 -1.44 1.44 -8.27
N LEU A 332 -2.14 1.17 -7.18
CA LEU A 332 -3.59 1.21 -7.08
C LEU A 332 -4.01 2.23 -6.02
N ALA A 333 -4.59 3.34 -6.45
CA ALA A 333 -5.07 4.39 -5.55
C ALA A 333 -6.53 4.10 -5.15
N PHE A 334 -6.75 3.64 -3.92
CA PHE A 334 -8.06 3.38 -3.36
C PHE A 334 -8.37 4.40 -2.26
N PRO A 335 -9.50 5.12 -2.33
CA PRO A 335 -10.01 5.91 -1.21
C PRO A 335 -10.21 5.04 0.03
N SER A 336 -9.91 5.61 1.20
CA SER A 336 -10.00 4.88 2.46
C SER A 336 -10.83 5.61 3.52
N THR A 337 -11.34 4.88 4.50
CA THR A 337 -12.06 5.46 5.65
C THR A 337 -11.17 6.28 6.58
N ASP A 338 -9.84 6.20 6.43
CA ASP A 338 -8.86 6.98 7.18
C ASP A 338 -8.45 8.27 6.46
N ASP A 339 -8.89 8.47 5.22
CA ASP A 339 -8.58 9.68 4.47
C ASP A 339 -9.23 10.91 5.10
N PRO A 340 -8.53 12.05 5.18
CA PRO A 340 -9.11 13.30 5.71
C PRO A 340 -10.41 13.69 5.02
N GLY A 341 -10.56 13.38 3.73
CA GLY A 341 -11.74 13.65 2.93
C GLY A 341 -12.92 12.71 3.15
N TYR A 342 -12.76 11.61 3.92
CA TYR A 342 -13.84 10.65 4.16
C TYR A 342 -15.09 11.33 4.76
N ARG A 343 -14.92 12.13 5.82
CA ARG A 343 -16.03 12.82 6.48
C ARG A 343 -16.71 13.84 5.57
N ALA A 344 -15.95 14.50 4.72
CA ALA A 344 -16.47 15.49 3.76
C ALA A 344 -17.28 14.84 2.63
N ARG A 345 -16.91 13.61 2.22
CA ARG A 345 -17.64 12.85 1.18
C ARG A 345 -18.96 12.26 1.67
N GLY A 346 -19.11 12.08 3.00
CA GLY A 346 -20.32 11.51 3.59
C GLY A 346 -20.73 10.19 2.96
N ASP A 347 -22.01 10.04 2.62
CA ASP A 347 -22.55 8.81 1.99
C ASP A 347 -21.98 8.56 0.59
N GLY A 348 -21.51 9.62 -0.11
CA GLY A 348 -20.88 9.53 -1.43
C GLY A 348 -19.60 8.67 -1.45
N PHE A 349 -18.91 8.52 -0.30
CA PHE A 349 -17.76 7.63 -0.18
C PHE A 349 -18.10 6.19 -0.58
N TRP A 350 -19.24 5.67 -0.13
CA TRP A 350 -19.67 4.30 -0.42
C TRP A 350 -20.07 4.05 -1.88
N HIS A 351 -20.14 5.11 -2.70
CA HIS A 351 -20.41 5.02 -4.15
C HIS A 351 -19.15 4.93 -5.01
N GLU A 352 -17.96 5.04 -4.42
CA GLU A 352 -16.70 4.87 -5.14
C GLU A 352 -16.51 3.42 -5.63
N LEU A 353 -15.89 3.24 -6.80
CA LEU A 353 -15.71 1.91 -7.40
C LEU A 353 -14.74 1.03 -6.63
N PHE A 354 -13.72 1.63 -6.04
CA PHE A 354 -12.65 0.95 -5.31
C PHE A 354 -12.50 1.56 -3.93
N LEU A 355 -12.55 0.76 -2.89
CA LEU A 355 -12.61 1.22 -1.50
C LEU A 355 -11.77 0.36 -0.57
N VAL A 356 -11.08 1.01 0.38
CA VAL A 356 -10.57 0.36 1.60
C VAL A 356 -11.34 0.90 2.79
N ALA A 357 -11.99 0.04 3.55
CA ALA A 357 -12.84 0.47 4.64
C ALA A 357 -12.64 -0.37 5.91
N SER A 358 -12.81 0.30 7.06
CA SER A 358 -12.94 -0.42 8.32
C SER A 358 -14.23 -1.23 8.36
N ILE A 359 -14.14 -2.53 8.66
CA ILE A 359 -15.31 -3.41 8.82
C ILE A 359 -16.27 -2.89 9.91
N ASN A 360 -15.73 -2.22 10.94
CA ASN A 360 -16.53 -1.63 12.01
C ASN A 360 -17.37 -0.45 11.51
N LEU A 361 -16.85 0.36 10.60
CA LEU A 361 -17.60 1.45 9.98
C LEU A 361 -18.62 0.92 8.97
N ALA A 362 -18.24 -0.08 8.16
CA ALA A 362 -19.13 -0.68 7.17
C ALA A 362 -20.37 -1.34 7.80
N LYS A 363 -20.21 -2.04 8.94
CA LYS A 363 -21.34 -2.68 9.66
C LYS A 363 -22.18 -1.74 10.52
N SER A 364 -21.79 -0.45 10.66
CA SER A 364 -22.55 0.50 11.49
C SER A 364 -23.95 0.70 10.92
N LYS A 365 -24.95 0.95 11.80
CA LYS A 365 -26.34 1.17 11.39
C LYS A 365 -26.49 2.25 10.32
N LYS A 366 -25.61 3.26 10.32
CA LYS A 366 -25.62 4.34 9.34
C LYS A 366 -25.20 3.85 7.94
N ASN A 367 -24.20 2.99 7.87
CA ASN A 367 -23.55 2.64 6.60
C ASN A 367 -23.99 1.28 6.03
N TYR A 368 -24.57 0.42 6.87
CA TYR A 368 -24.90 -0.95 6.52
C TYR A 368 -25.71 -1.06 5.22
N ASP A 369 -26.82 -0.33 5.14
CA ASP A 369 -27.70 -0.35 3.96
C ASP A 369 -27.03 0.23 2.72
N LEU A 370 -26.19 1.26 2.86
CA LEU A 370 -25.40 1.83 1.76
C LEU A 370 -24.42 0.81 1.17
N VAL A 371 -23.82 -0.01 2.04
CA VAL A 371 -22.82 -1.00 1.65
C VAL A 371 -23.45 -2.23 1.01
N ILE A 372 -24.52 -2.81 1.59
CA ILE A 372 -25.13 -4.05 1.09
C ILE A 372 -25.97 -3.85 -0.17
N ASN A 373 -26.53 -2.66 -0.39
CA ASN A 373 -27.35 -2.37 -1.57
C ASN A 373 -26.52 -2.17 -2.84
N ARG A 374 -25.21 -2.08 -2.71
CA ARG A 374 -24.29 -1.97 -3.83
C ARG A 374 -23.78 -3.34 -4.26
N GLU A 375 -23.56 -3.50 -5.55
CA GLU A 375 -22.92 -4.67 -6.14
C GLU A 375 -21.42 -4.43 -6.32
N TYR A 376 -20.60 -5.34 -5.82
CA TYR A 376 -19.16 -5.33 -5.96
C TYR A 376 -18.70 -6.52 -6.80
N ASP A 377 -17.80 -6.29 -7.75
CA ASP A 377 -17.19 -7.41 -8.46
C ASP A 377 -16.33 -8.24 -7.50
N MET A 378 -15.57 -7.59 -6.59
CA MET A 378 -14.69 -8.27 -5.66
C MET A 378 -14.80 -7.70 -4.25
N VAL A 379 -14.85 -8.59 -3.27
CA VAL A 379 -14.75 -8.26 -1.84
C VAL A 379 -13.56 -9.01 -1.25
N ILE A 380 -12.70 -8.30 -0.54
CA ILE A 380 -11.57 -8.87 0.22
C ILE A 380 -11.80 -8.56 1.69
N VAL A 381 -11.71 -9.56 2.55
CA VAL A 381 -11.84 -9.39 4.00
C VAL A 381 -10.58 -9.89 4.68
N ASP A 382 -9.86 -8.98 5.31
CA ASP A 382 -8.70 -9.33 6.14
C ASP A 382 -9.12 -9.66 7.57
N GLU A 383 -8.31 -10.43 8.26
CA GLU A 383 -8.57 -11.00 9.59
C GLU A 383 -9.96 -11.66 9.67
N ALA A 384 -10.23 -12.54 8.68
CA ALA A 384 -11.52 -13.21 8.53
C ALA A 384 -11.91 -14.12 9.72
N HIS A 385 -11.02 -14.34 10.69
CA HIS A 385 -11.35 -15.00 11.95
C HIS A 385 -12.48 -14.26 12.72
N HIS A 386 -12.70 -12.97 12.47
CA HIS A 386 -13.85 -12.22 12.99
C HIS A 386 -15.21 -12.62 12.37
N LEU A 387 -15.22 -13.47 11.33
CA LEU A 387 -16.41 -13.98 10.67
C LEU A 387 -16.82 -15.38 11.11
N LYS A 388 -16.16 -15.96 12.11
CA LYS A 388 -16.35 -17.35 12.56
C LYS A 388 -17.73 -17.62 13.17
N ASN A 389 -18.47 -16.61 13.59
CA ASN A 389 -19.76 -16.74 14.22
C ASN A 389 -20.85 -16.09 13.35
N ARG A 390 -21.83 -16.88 12.87
CA ARG A 390 -22.97 -16.44 12.05
C ARG A 390 -23.87 -15.40 12.71
N ASN A 391 -23.90 -15.36 14.03
CA ASN A 391 -24.74 -14.44 14.77
C ASN A 391 -24.16 -13.03 14.83
N THR A 392 -22.88 -12.84 14.47
CA THR A 392 -22.22 -11.54 14.51
C THR A 392 -22.64 -10.64 13.35
N GLN A 393 -22.63 -9.34 13.56
CA GLN A 393 -22.89 -8.34 12.53
C GLN A 393 -21.84 -8.40 11.40
N ASN A 394 -20.59 -8.78 11.72
CA ASN A 394 -19.54 -8.95 10.70
C ASN A 394 -19.92 -10.04 9.70
N TRP A 395 -20.32 -11.23 10.21
CA TRP A 395 -20.71 -12.33 9.32
C TRP A 395 -21.93 -11.98 8.46
N LYS A 396 -22.97 -11.36 9.09
CA LYS A 396 -24.17 -10.93 8.39
C LYS A 396 -23.85 -9.94 7.27
N LEU A 397 -23.01 -8.92 7.55
CA LEU A 397 -22.56 -7.96 6.54
C LEU A 397 -21.97 -8.68 5.32
N ILE A 398 -21.00 -9.58 5.54
CA ILE A 398 -20.34 -10.27 4.43
C ILE A 398 -21.30 -11.20 3.70
N ASN A 399 -22.22 -11.86 4.41
CA ASN A 399 -23.24 -12.70 3.78
C ASN A 399 -24.19 -11.89 2.88
N ASP A 400 -24.64 -10.74 3.34
CA ASP A 400 -25.65 -9.89 2.68
C ASP A 400 -25.08 -9.05 1.53
N LEU A 401 -23.74 -8.83 1.50
CA LEU A 401 -23.07 -8.16 0.39
C LEU A 401 -23.28 -8.89 -0.93
N LYS A 402 -23.66 -8.15 -1.97
CA LYS A 402 -23.71 -8.62 -3.35
C LYS A 402 -22.29 -8.61 -3.94
N LYS A 403 -21.73 -9.79 -4.20
CA LYS A 403 -20.35 -9.96 -4.64
C LYS A 403 -20.15 -11.13 -5.57
N ARG A 404 -19.36 -10.92 -6.61
CA ARG A 404 -18.97 -11.99 -7.55
C ARG A 404 -17.78 -12.79 -7.00
N PHE A 405 -16.68 -12.11 -6.65
CA PHE A 405 -15.47 -12.70 -6.09
C PHE A 405 -15.36 -12.36 -4.60
N LEU A 406 -14.83 -13.31 -3.81
CA LEU A 406 -14.65 -13.14 -2.37
C LEU A 406 -13.35 -13.77 -1.92
N LEU A 407 -12.45 -12.98 -1.36
CA LEU A 407 -11.25 -13.47 -0.68
C LEU A 407 -11.39 -13.24 0.82
N LEU A 408 -11.17 -14.28 1.59
CA LEU A 408 -11.08 -14.23 3.04
C LEU A 408 -9.63 -14.52 3.44
N LEU A 409 -9.02 -13.65 4.24
CA LEU A 409 -7.64 -13.78 4.68
C LEU A 409 -7.61 -14.00 6.19
N THR A 410 -6.95 -15.06 6.64
CA THR A 410 -6.72 -15.31 8.07
C THR A 410 -5.53 -16.25 8.24
N ALA A 411 -4.80 -16.12 9.33
CA ALA A 411 -3.78 -17.10 9.69
C ALA A 411 -4.35 -18.27 10.52
N THR A 412 -5.54 -18.08 11.11
CA THR A 412 -6.19 -19.07 11.98
C THR A 412 -7.62 -19.33 11.51
N PRO A 413 -7.82 -20.25 10.56
CA PRO A 413 -9.16 -20.59 10.07
C PRO A 413 -10.03 -21.28 11.16
N VAL A 414 -9.42 -21.97 12.11
CA VAL A 414 -10.08 -22.62 13.25
C VAL A 414 -9.41 -22.17 14.55
N GLU A 415 -10.20 -21.87 15.59
CA GLU A 415 -9.68 -21.53 16.91
C GLU A 415 -10.23 -22.45 18.01
N ASN A 416 -11.52 -22.46 18.16
CA ASN A 416 -12.16 -23.16 19.27
C ASN A 416 -13.07 -24.31 18.84
N ASN A 417 -13.49 -24.31 17.58
CA ASN A 417 -14.50 -25.23 17.10
C ASN A 417 -14.45 -25.36 15.58
N LEU A 418 -14.55 -26.56 15.05
CA LEU A 418 -14.61 -26.82 13.60
C LEU A 418 -15.80 -26.11 12.91
N LEU A 419 -16.87 -25.76 13.64
CA LEU A 419 -17.96 -24.96 13.09
C LEU A 419 -17.52 -23.53 12.68
N GLU A 420 -16.45 -23.02 13.20
CA GLU A 420 -15.87 -21.76 12.79
C GLU A 420 -15.47 -21.82 11.31
N LEU A 421 -14.74 -22.89 10.96
CA LEU A 421 -14.34 -23.16 9.58
C LEU A 421 -15.57 -23.38 8.66
N PHE A 422 -16.56 -24.16 9.12
CA PHE A 422 -17.81 -24.34 8.42
C PHE A 422 -18.49 -22.98 8.09
N ASN A 423 -18.47 -22.03 9.03
CA ASN A 423 -19.06 -20.72 8.84
C ASN A 423 -18.31 -19.85 7.81
N LEU A 424 -16.97 -19.95 7.78
CA LEU A 424 -16.15 -19.26 6.77
C LEU A 424 -16.35 -19.85 5.37
N ILE A 425 -16.33 -21.18 5.25
CA ILE A 425 -16.53 -21.86 3.97
C ILE A 425 -17.94 -21.60 3.42
N THR A 426 -18.95 -21.51 4.30
CA THR A 426 -20.32 -21.19 3.86
C THR A 426 -20.40 -19.81 3.19
N LEU A 427 -19.59 -18.82 3.59
CA LEU A 427 -19.54 -17.51 2.92
C LEU A 427 -18.91 -17.59 1.53
N LEU A 428 -17.91 -18.48 1.36
CA LEU A 428 -17.21 -18.68 0.10
C LEU A 428 -18.03 -19.54 -0.87
N GLN A 429 -18.48 -20.70 -0.40
CA GLN A 429 -19.20 -21.69 -1.21
C GLN A 429 -20.36 -22.27 -0.44
N PRO A 430 -21.54 -21.63 -0.47
CA PRO A 430 -22.73 -22.13 0.21
C PRO A 430 -23.10 -23.53 -0.24
N GLY A 431 -23.33 -24.44 0.73
CA GLY A 431 -23.76 -25.81 0.47
C GLY A 431 -22.65 -26.86 0.32
N GLN A 432 -21.38 -26.47 0.12
CA GLN A 432 -20.25 -27.39 -0.02
C GLN A 432 -20.11 -28.34 1.18
N LEU A 433 -20.23 -27.82 2.39
CA LEU A 433 -20.16 -28.60 3.64
C LEU A 433 -21.54 -29.06 4.14
N LYS A 434 -22.56 -29.10 3.28
CA LYS A 434 -23.94 -29.47 3.61
C LYS A 434 -24.57 -28.53 4.68
N THR A 435 -25.34 -29.11 5.62
CA THR A 435 -25.90 -28.37 6.76
C THR A 435 -24.99 -28.42 7.98
N ALA A 436 -25.12 -27.47 8.90
CA ALA A 436 -24.37 -27.47 10.15
C ALA A 436 -24.60 -28.74 11.01
N SER A 437 -25.80 -29.32 10.94
CA SER A 437 -26.11 -30.60 11.62
C SER A 437 -25.36 -31.75 10.99
N ALA A 438 -25.42 -31.88 9.65
CA ALA A 438 -24.71 -32.93 8.92
C ALA A 438 -23.18 -32.79 9.09
N PHE A 439 -22.64 -31.55 9.09
CA PHE A 439 -21.24 -31.29 9.33
C PHE A 439 -20.79 -31.75 10.72
N ARG A 440 -21.59 -31.47 11.78
CA ARG A 440 -21.26 -31.93 13.13
C ARG A 440 -21.23 -33.47 13.21
N GLU A 441 -22.23 -34.10 12.61
CA GLU A 441 -22.33 -35.59 12.65
C GLU A 441 -21.19 -36.24 11.89
N GLU A 442 -20.82 -35.69 10.73
CA GLU A 442 -19.84 -36.29 9.83
C GLU A 442 -18.38 -35.98 10.25
N PHE A 443 -18.09 -34.76 10.74
CA PHE A 443 -16.71 -34.27 10.93
C PHE A 443 -16.32 -33.93 12.36
N MET A 444 -17.24 -33.96 13.34
CA MET A 444 -16.90 -33.62 14.73
C MET A 444 -17.04 -34.79 15.66
N THR A 445 -16.08 -34.93 16.57
CA THR A 445 -16.12 -35.94 17.64
C THR A 445 -17.08 -35.50 18.76
N ARG A 446 -17.97 -36.38 19.21
CA ARG A 446 -18.86 -36.06 20.33
C ARG A 446 -18.03 -35.85 21.59
N GLY A 447 -18.24 -34.68 22.25
CA GLY A 447 -17.53 -34.32 23.47
C GLY A 447 -16.21 -33.54 23.23
N ASP A 448 -15.66 -33.56 22.03
CA ASP A 448 -14.51 -32.72 21.65
C ASP A 448 -14.77 -31.99 20.33
N PRO A 449 -15.17 -30.72 20.39
CA PRO A 449 -15.47 -29.92 19.19
C PRO A 449 -14.21 -29.58 18.37
N THR A 450 -13.02 -29.90 18.88
CA THR A 450 -11.76 -29.63 18.22
C THR A 450 -11.15 -30.84 17.54
N ASP A 451 -11.61 -32.08 17.86
CA ASP A 451 -11.09 -33.29 17.26
C ASP A 451 -11.87 -33.66 15.98
N PRO A 452 -11.25 -33.57 14.78
CA PRO A 452 -11.92 -33.85 13.52
C PRO A 452 -12.04 -35.35 13.27
N ARG A 453 -13.24 -35.80 12.88
CA ARG A 453 -13.48 -37.12 12.27
C ARG A 453 -13.37 -37.00 10.75
N ASN A 454 -13.15 -38.12 10.06
CA ASN A 454 -13.05 -38.18 8.59
C ASN A 454 -12.13 -37.09 8.01
N ARG A 455 -10.93 -36.97 8.56
CA ARG A 455 -9.95 -35.90 8.29
C ARG A 455 -9.62 -35.76 6.80
N GLU A 456 -9.36 -36.90 6.11
CA GLU A 456 -9.05 -36.91 4.67
C GLU A 456 -10.17 -36.28 3.85
N LYS A 457 -11.42 -36.75 4.07
CA LYS A 457 -12.57 -36.18 3.37
C LYS A 457 -12.78 -34.70 3.65
N LEU A 458 -12.54 -34.26 4.89
CA LEU A 458 -12.62 -32.84 5.23
C LEU A 458 -11.52 -32.04 4.51
N ARG A 459 -10.28 -32.57 4.45
CA ARG A 459 -9.19 -31.94 3.70
C ARG A 459 -9.52 -31.79 2.22
N ASP A 460 -10.02 -32.82 1.58
CA ASP A 460 -10.37 -32.80 0.16
C ASP A 460 -11.41 -31.69 -0.12
N LEU A 461 -12.47 -31.61 0.70
CA LEU A 461 -13.47 -30.56 0.59
C LEU A 461 -12.89 -29.16 0.82
N LEU A 462 -11.98 -29.02 1.79
CA LEU A 462 -11.32 -27.74 2.05
C LEU A 462 -10.32 -27.39 0.93
N GLY A 463 -9.65 -28.38 0.34
CA GLY A 463 -8.74 -28.20 -0.78
C GLY A 463 -9.39 -27.66 -2.06
N GLU A 464 -10.72 -27.56 -2.09
CA GLU A 464 -11.48 -26.93 -3.19
C GLU A 464 -11.67 -25.41 -3.02
N VAL A 465 -11.40 -24.85 -1.83
CA VAL A 465 -11.75 -23.46 -1.53
C VAL A 465 -10.73 -22.75 -0.60
N MET A 466 -9.79 -23.51 -0.02
CA MET A 466 -8.79 -22.98 0.90
C MET A 466 -7.38 -23.30 0.43
N ILE A 467 -6.48 -22.35 0.61
CA ILE A 467 -5.03 -22.52 0.46
C ILE A 467 -4.38 -22.22 1.79
N ARG A 468 -3.40 -23.04 2.14
CA ARG A 468 -2.60 -22.88 3.33
C ARG A 468 -1.13 -23.23 3.05
N ASN A 469 -0.30 -22.23 2.98
CA ASN A 469 1.13 -22.39 2.91
C ASN A 469 1.74 -22.31 4.31
N THR A 470 2.69 -23.18 4.59
CA THR A 470 3.51 -23.11 5.79
C THR A 470 4.92 -22.68 5.41
N ARG A 471 5.71 -22.21 6.36
CA ARG A 471 7.12 -21.84 6.11
C ARG A 471 7.94 -23.04 5.63
N ALA A 472 7.60 -24.23 6.11
CA ALA A 472 8.25 -25.47 5.66
C ALA A 472 8.01 -25.74 4.16
N VAL A 473 6.76 -25.61 3.70
CA VAL A 473 6.39 -25.76 2.28
C VAL A 473 7.02 -24.66 1.43
N ALA A 474 6.99 -23.42 1.91
CA ALA A 474 7.59 -22.29 1.21
C ALA A 474 9.13 -22.35 1.15
N LYS A 475 9.77 -23.26 1.90
CA LYS A 475 11.24 -23.38 2.04
C LYS A 475 11.91 -22.05 2.39
N ILE A 476 11.27 -21.29 3.28
CA ILE A 476 11.77 -19.99 3.72
C ILE A 476 12.53 -20.17 5.01
N GLU A 477 13.84 -19.98 4.95
CA GLU A 477 14.69 -19.86 6.11
C GLU A 477 14.81 -18.37 6.49
N ILE A 478 14.32 -18.02 7.67
CA ILE A 478 14.56 -16.71 8.27
C ILE A 478 15.58 -16.94 9.40
N PRO A 479 16.69 -16.20 9.43
CA PRO A 479 17.68 -16.34 10.49
C PRO A 479 17.04 -16.19 11.88
N PRO A 480 17.58 -16.85 12.92
CA PRO A 480 17.07 -16.73 14.27
C PRO A 480 17.16 -15.28 14.76
N ARG A 481 16.26 -14.93 15.69
CA ARG A 481 16.28 -13.66 16.39
C ARG A 481 16.57 -13.89 17.87
N PHE A 482 17.39 -13.04 18.45
CA PHE A 482 17.77 -13.07 19.85
C PHE A 482 17.39 -11.74 20.50
N ALA A 483 16.54 -11.78 21.49
CA ALA A 483 16.19 -10.60 22.27
C ALA A 483 16.82 -10.68 23.66
N ARG A 484 17.37 -9.56 24.10
CA ARG A 484 17.94 -9.41 25.43
C ARG A 484 17.36 -8.19 26.09
N THR A 485 16.79 -8.39 27.29
CA THR A 485 16.39 -7.31 28.17
C THR A 485 17.58 -6.79 28.96
N VAL A 486 17.87 -5.50 28.84
CA VAL A 486 18.93 -4.80 29.57
C VAL A 486 18.29 -3.90 30.61
N ARG A 487 18.30 -4.34 31.86
CA ARG A 487 17.83 -3.55 32.99
C ARG A 487 18.88 -2.53 33.39
N VAL A 488 18.47 -1.30 33.52
CA VAL A 488 19.31 -0.16 33.85
C VAL A 488 18.91 0.34 35.24
N ASP A 489 19.83 0.26 36.18
CA ASP A 489 19.61 0.79 37.51
C ASP A 489 19.64 2.32 37.47
N PRO A 490 18.53 3.02 37.83
CA PRO A 490 18.46 4.46 37.73
C PRO A 490 19.37 5.15 38.77
N THR A 491 19.90 6.30 38.42
CA THR A 491 20.56 7.19 39.36
C THR A 491 19.55 7.70 40.42
N PRO A 492 20.01 8.22 41.56
CA PRO A 492 19.10 8.80 42.56
C PRO A 492 18.16 9.86 41.98
N ASN A 493 18.64 10.74 41.12
CA ASN A 493 17.84 11.79 40.47
C ASN A 493 16.80 11.22 39.50
N GLU A 494 17.16 10.19 38.73
CA GLU A 494 16.21 9.49 37.82
C GLU A 494 15.12 8.77 38.62
N ARG A 495 15.49 8.13 39.73
CA ARG A 495 14.53 7.49 40.65
C ARG A 495 13.59 8.52 41.29
N GLU A 496 14.10 9.65 41.73
CA GLU A 496 13.31 10.75 42.26
C GLU A 496 12.34 11.30 41.21
N LEU A 497 12.81 11.55 39.99
CA LEU A 497 11.98 12.02 38.88
C LEU A 497 10.82 11.07 38.62
N TYR A 498 11.11 9.78 38.49
CA TYR A 498 10.08 8.76 38.21
C TYR A 498 9.06 8.64 39.33
N ALA A 499 9.52 8.69 40.58
CA ALA A 499 8.66 8.65 41.79
C ALA A 499 7.72 9.85 41.85
N ARG A 500 8.23 11.08 41.67
CA ARG A 500 7.42 12.32 41.69
C ARG A 500 6.36 12.30 40.57
N ILE A 501 6.71 11.88 39.37
CA ILE A 501 5.75 11.76 38.26
C ILE A 501 4.71 10.69 38.55
N THR A 502 5.10 9.54 39.14
CA THR A 502 4.17 8.49 39.55
C THR A 502 3.16 9.01 40.57
N THR A 503 3.63 9.77 41.57
CA THR A 503 2.76 10.40 42.60
C THR A 503 1.81 11.39 41.92
N LEU A 504 2.30 12.28 41.07
CA LEU A 504 1.48 13.25 40.33
C LEU A 504 0.36 12.57 39.53
N VAL A 505 0.68 11.45 38.85
CA VAL A 505 -0.27 10.68 38.06
C VAL A 505 -1.31 9.99 38.93
N GLN A 506 -0.92 9.45 40.08
CA GLN A 506 -1.81 8.78 41.03
C GLN A 506 -2.76 9.75 41.79
N GLU A 507 -2.27 10.94 42.11
CA GLU A 507 -3.07 11.98 42.78
C GLU A 507 -4.10 12.60 41.82
N ALA A 508 -3.77 12.75 40.53
CA ALA A 508 -4.70 13.25 39.53
C ALA A 508 -5.87 12.29 39.26
N GLY A 509 -5.72 11.00 39.57
CA GLY A 509 -6.75 9.97 39.42
C GLY A 509 -7.18 9.67 37.98
N LEU A 510 -8.21 8.83 37.89
CA LEU A 510 -8.83 8.47 36.59
C LEU A 510 -9.85 9.53 36.17
N THR A 511 -9.39 10.65 35.68
CA THR A 511 -10.20 11.79 35.23
C THR A 511 -10.66 11.63 33.75
N ASP A 512 -11.12 12.71 33.13
CA ASP A 512 -11.59 12.73 31.76
C ASP A 512 -10.52 12.20 30.75
N GLY A 513 -10.96 11.70 29.60
CA GLY A 513 -10.09 11.00 28.65
C GLY A 513 -8.88 11.80 28.14
N LYS A 514 -8.95 13.15 28.14
CA LYS A 514 -7.83 13.99 27.69
C LYS A 514 -6.73 14.08 28.74
N THR A 515 -7.13 14.30 30.01
CA THR A 515 -6.21 14.36 31.16
C THR A 515 -5.55 12.99 31.34
N ARG A 516 -6.31 11.90 31.26
CA ARG A 516 -5.80 10.54 31.35
C ARG A 516 -4.74 10.28 30.30
N MET A 517 -4.96 10.67 29.01
CA MET A 517 -3.99 10.50 27.94
C MET A 517 -2.69 11.30 28.20
N LEU A 518 -2.80 12.51 28.73
CA LEU A 518 -1.66 13.34 29.11
C LEU A 518 -0.82 12.70 30.21
N LEU A 519 -1.47 12.21 31.26
CA LEU A 519 -0.82 11.56 32.41
C LEU A 519 -0.14 10.26 32.01
N LYS A 520 -0.77 9.48 31.11
CA LYS A 520 -0.18 8.28 30.55
C LYS A 520 1.10 8.62 29.76
N THR A 521 1.03 9.65 28.90
CA THR A 521 2.19 10.14 28.16
C THR A 521 3.31 10.59 29.06
N LEU A 522 3.01 11.33 30.12
CA LEU A 522 4.00 11.81 31.06
C LEU A 522 4.73 10.67 31.82
N LEU A 523 4.00 9.62 32.20
CA LEU A 523 4.58 8.44 32.85
C LEU A 523 5.50 7.66 31.86
N GLU A 524 5.10 7.53 30.60
CA GLU A 524 5.93 6.92 29.56
C GLU A 524 7.18 7.76 29.28
N GLU A 525 7.07 9.10 29.23
CA GLU A 525 8.20 10.03 29.05
C GLU A 525 9.18 9.97 30.21
N ALA A 526 8.69 9.72 31.45
CA ALA A 526 9.54 9.55 32.62
C ALA A 526 10.49 8.34 32.51
N GLY A 527 10.06 7.27 31.85
CA GLY A 527 10.90 6.12 31.52
C GLY A 527 11.82 6.37 30.31
N SER A 528 11.56 7.41 29.53
CA SER A 528 12.28 7.74 28.30
C SER A 528 13.43 8.75 28.55
N SER A 529 13.11 10.02 28.71
CA SER A 529 14.15 11.06 28.93
C SER A 529 13.64 12.25 29.73
N PRO A 530 14.54 12.91 30.52
CA PRO A 530 14.21 14.14 31.25
C PRO A 530 13.74 15.27 30.32
N ARG A 531 14.27 15.36 29.10
CA ARG A 531 13.89 16.39 28.12
C ARG A 531 12.46 16.21 27.62
N ALA A 532 12.02 14.97 27.37
CA ALA A 532 10.64 14.70 26.97
C ALA A 532 9.67 15.15 28.06
N VAL A 533 9.96 14.81 29.32
CA VAL A 533 9.18 15.24 30.50
C VAL A 533 9.12 16.77 30.60
N ASP A 534 10.26 17.49 30.56
CA ASP A 534 10.29 18.96 30.67
C ASP A 534 9.42 19.63 29.57
N LEU A 535 9.45 19.11 28.33
CA LEU A 535 8.65 19.65 27.25
C LEU A 535 7.14 19.48 27.51
N THR A 536 6.71 18.33 28.00
CA THR A 536 5.29 18.07 28.30
C THR A 536 4.82 18.89 29.51
N LEU A 537 5.60 18.96 30.57
CA LEU A 537 5.29 19.79 31.73
C LEU A 537 5.29 21.30 31.39
N SER A 538 6.15 21.76 30.47
CA SER A 538 6.12 23.13 29.96
C SER A 538 4.78 23.47 29.34
N ARG A 539 4.30 22.59 28.44
CA ARG A 539 3.00 22.75 27.78
C ARG A 539 1.82 22.71 28.80
N MET A 540 1.95 21.91 29.86
CA MET A 540 0.93 21.89 30.93
C MET A 540 0.84 23.23 31.61
N LEU A 541 1.97 23.84 32.00
CA LEU A 541 1.99 25.16 32.64
C LEU A 541 1.47 26.28 31.70
N GLU A 542 1.82 26.22 30.40
CA GLU A 542 1.36 27.18 29.38
C GLU A 542 -0.17 27.16 29.18
N LYS A 543 -0.78 25.97 29.30
CA LYS A 543 -2.24 25.80 29.16
C LYS A 543 -3.02 26.26 30.38
N GLY A 544 -2.39 26.31 31.53
CA GLY A 544 -3.03 26.64 32.79
C GLY A 544 -4.05 25.59 33.28
N GLY A 545 -4.72 25.86 34.38
CA GLY A 545 -5.78 25.00 34.94
C GLY A 545 -5.31 24.01 35.99
N LEU A 546 -4.05 24.09 36.39
CA LEU A 546 -3.51 23.38 37.55
C LEU A 546 -3.80 24.17 38.84
N GLY A 547 -4.00 23.48 39.97
CA GLY A 547 -4.03 24.11 41.27
C GLY A 547 -2.65 24.60 41.72
N THR A 548 -2.57 25.58 42.60
CA THR A 548 -1.31 26.22 43.04
C THR A 548 -0.26 25.19 43.51
N ASN A 549 -0.63 24.22 44.28
CA ASN A 549 0.27 23.16 44.77
C ASN A 549 0.78 22.27 43.62
N GLN A 550 -0.06 21.99 42.62
CA GLN A 550 0.33 21.19 41.43
C GLN A 550 1.26 21.98 40.54
N GLU A 551 1.09 23.29 40.38
CA GLU A 551 2.01 24.12 39.63
C GLU A 551 3.40 24.17 40.26
N GLU A 552 3.48 24.28 41.61
CA GLU A 552 4.75 24.25 42.32
C GLU A 552 5.48 22.91 42.11
N GLU A 553 4.76 21.79 42.25
CA GLU A 553 5.32 20.46 42.04
C GLU A 553 5.79 20.27 40.57
N VAL A 554 4.99 20.68 39.59
CA VAL A 554 5.36 20.65 38.19
C VAL A 554 6.62 21.48 37.92
N ARG A 555 6.75 22.66 38.53
CA ARG A 555 7.97 23.49 38.41
C ARG A 555 9.20 22.83 39.06
N ALA A 556 9.02 22.18 40.22
CA ALA A 556 10.07 21.44 40.90
C ALA A 556 10.57 20.26 40.05
N ILE A 557 9.63 19.47 39.45
CA ILE A 557 9.98 18.36 38.53
C ILE A 557 10.72 18.88 37.30
N ARG A 558 10.28 19.99 36.71
CA ARG A 558 10.98 20.61 35.58
C ARG A 558 12.41 21.04 35.91
N ASN A 559 12.62 21.63 37.09
CA ASN A 559 13.95 21.99 37.55
C ASN A 559 14.84 20.74 37.69
N LEU A 560 14.31 19.66 38.28
CA LEU A 560 15.01 18.38 38.39
C LEU A 560 15.41 17.86 37.00
N CYS A 561 14.49 17.88 36.02
CA CYS A 561 14.80 17.46 34.62
C CYS A 561 15.96 18.24 34.00
N ARG A 562 16.04 19.56 34.26
CA ARG A 562 17.09 20.44 33.69
C ARG A 562 18.44 20.25 34.35
N THR A 563 18.51 19.74 35.56
CA THR A 563 19.77 19.40 36.22
C THR A 563 20.40 18.11 35.68
N MET A 564 19.61 17.26 35.04
CA MET A 564 20.06 15.98 34.48
C MET A 564 20.56 16.15 33.06
N ALA A 565 21.87 16.42 32.90
CA ALA A 565 22.49 16.53 31.58
C ALA A 565 22.62 15.18 30.85
N ASP A 566 22.70 14.08 31.60
CA ASP A 566 22.84 12.72 31.08
C ASP A 566 22.15 11.72 32.01
N THR A 567 21.79 10.55 31.47
CA THR A 567 21.12 9.47 32.18
C THR A 567 21.94 8.18 32.15
N ARG A 568 21.73 7.30 33.12
CA ARG A 568 22.38 5.97 33.12
C ARG A 568 21.99 5.18 31.87
N LYS A 569 20.76 5.35 31.41
CA LYS A 569 20.24 4.72 30.17
C LYS A 569 21.05 5.13 28.94
N ASN A 570 21.49 6.41 28.82
CA ASN A 570 22.36 6.87 27.75
C ASN A 570 23.74 6.22 27.80
N GLN A 571 24.31 6.06 29.00
CA GLN A 571 25.62 5.43 29.15
C GLN A 571 25.60 3.96 28.71
N VAL A 572 24.57 3.21 29.13
CA VAL A 572 24.36 1.83 28.73
C VAL A 572 24.10 1.72 27.20
N LEU A 573 23.34 2.66 26.62
CA LEU A 573 23.15 2.75 25.19
C LEU A 573 24.49 2.94 24.46
N LEU A 574 25.34 3.84 24.94
CA LEU A 574 26.66 4.10 24.37
C LEU A 574 27.56 2.87 24.46
N GLU A 575 27.56 2.16 25.59
CA GLU A 575 28.30 0.91 25.77
C GLU A 575 27.87 -0.15 24.74
N LEU A 576 26.53 -0.32 24.52
CA LEU A 576 25.99 -1.26 23.54
C LEU A 576 26.36 -0.88 22.10
N ILE A 577 26.38 0.41 21.76
CA ILE A 577 26.75 0.87 20.42
C ILE A 577 28.26 0.64 20.19
N ARG A 578 29.10 0.96 21.15
CA ARG A 578 30.57 0.78 21.05
C ARG A 578 31.02 -0.67 21.09
N ALA A 579 30.18 -1.59 21.57
CA ALA A 579 30.48 -3.02 21.63
C ALA A 579 30.57 -3.71 20.25
N SER A 580 30.19 -3.07 19.17
CA SER A 580 30.24 -3.62 17.82
C SER A 580 30.28 -2.52 16.77
N GLU A 581 31.00 -2.77 15.68
CA GLU A 581 31.06 -1.89 14.51
C GLU A 581 29.88 -2.07 13.55
N ASP A 582 29.02 -3.09 13.78
CA ASP A 582 27.84 -3.33 12.98
C ASP A 582 26.84 -2.18 13.08
N LYS A 583 26.09 -1.97 11.98
CA LYS A 583 25.01 -0.99 11.96
C LYS A 583 23.94 -1.33 13.00
N VAL A 584 23.45 -0.29 13.67
CA VAL A 584 22.43 -0.42 14.71
C VAL A 584 21.33 0.61 14.53
N ILE A 585 20.07 0.15 14.70
CA ILE A 585 18.88 0.99 14.73
C ILE A 585 18.48 1.20 16.19
N VAL A 586 18.32 2.45 16.60
CA VAL A 586 17.81 2.82 17.92
C VAL A 586 16.41 3.42 17.78
N PHE A 587 15.43 2.77 18.39
CA PHE A 587 14.05 3.23 18.40
C PHE A 587 13.78 4.03 19.66
N VAL A 588 13.26 5.24 19.47
CA VAL A 588 12.71 6.09 20.53
C VAL A 588 11.24 6.38 20.26
N LYS A 589 10.50 6.76 21.29
CA LYS A 589 9.07 7.06 21.14
C LYS A 589 8.82 8.57 20.94
N TYR A 590 9.57 9.41 21.60
CA TYR A 590 9.32 10.84 21.69
C TYR A 590 10.35 11.65 20.91
N LEU A 591 9.87 12.71 20.24
CA LEU A 591 10.77 13.63 19.52
C LEU A 591 11.75 14.32 20.47
N GLY A 592 11.29 14.69 21.68
CA GLY A 592 12.16 15.26 22.71
C GLY A 592 13.30 14.32 23.13
N THR A 593 13.04 12.99 23.17
CA THR A 593 14.08 11.98 23.43
C THR A 593 15.02 11.83 22.23
N LEU A 594 14.49 11.88 21.00
CA LEU A 594 15.30 11.83 19.79
C LEU A 594 16.28 13.01 19.74
N GLU A 595 15.83 14.22 19.99
CA GLU A 595 16.67 15.41 20.06
C GLU A 595 17.71 15.31 21.20
N TYR A 596 17.28 14.85 22.38
CA TYR A 596 18.15 14.64 23.54
C TYR A 596 19.31 13.67 23.25
N LEU A 597 19.00 12.54 22.60
CA LEU A 597 20.01 11.56 22.20
C LEU A 597 20.89 12.06 21.04
N SER A 598 20.33 12.83 20.12
CA SER A 598 21.11 13.46 19.05
C SER A 598 22.16 14.41 19.61
N ASP A 599 21.80 15.26 20.59
CA ASP A 599 22.72 16.15 21.30
C ASP A 599 23.78 15.35 22.09
N PHE A 600 23.38 14.22 22.71
CA PHE A 600 24.27 13.32 23.42
C PHE A 600 25.33 12.71 22.48
N PHE A 601 24.92 12.13 21.35
CA PHE A 601 25.83 11.52 20.38
C PHE A 601 26.72 12.55 19.67
N ALA A 602 26.24 13.77 19.47
CA ALA A 602 27.05 14.87 18.95
C ALA A 602 28.22 15.21 19.91
N ARG A 603 27.99 15.22 21.23
CA ARG A 603 29.03 15.39 22.26
C ARG A 603 30.03 14.23 22.24
N GLU A 604 29.56 13.01 22.05
CA GLU A 604 30.39 11.80 21.94
C GLU A 604 31.07 11.62 20.57
N LYS A 605 30.84 12.54 19.63
CA LYS A 605 31.40 12.55 18.25
C LYS A 605 31.00 11.31 17.43
N ILE A 606 29.81 10.77 17.66
CA ILE A 606 29.27 9.63 16.93
C ILE A 606 28.31 10.16 15.83
N PRO A 607 28.58 9.87 14.54
CA PRO A 607 27.72 10.31 13.45
C PRO A 607 26.39 9.51 13.47
N VAL A 608 25.28 10.23 13.50
CA VAL A 608 23.93 9.67 13.59
C VAL A 608 23.15 10.01 12.33
N ALA A 609 22.42 9.03 11.78
CA ALA A 609 21.37 9.25 10.83
C ALA A 609 20.05 9.42 11.59
N LEU A 610 19.37 10.56 11.39
CA LEU A 610 18.14 10.90 12.10
C LEU A 610 16.92 10.66 11.23
N PHE A 611 15.86 10.07 11.83
CA PHE A 611 14.66 9.78 11.07
C PHE A 611 13.39 9.93 11.94
N HIS A 612 12.51 10.88 11.57
CA HIS A 612 11.26 11.11 12.29
C HIS A 612 10.13 11.61 11.38
N GLY A 613 8.90 11.57 11.87
CA GLY A 613 7.71 11.90 11.08
C GLY A 613 7.66 13.31 10.49
N GLY A 614 8.27 14.29 11.17
CA GLY A 614 8.30 15.70 10.75
C GLY A 614 9.27 16.03 9.61
N MET A 615 10.09 15.07 9.14
CA MET A 615 11.04 15.28 8.05
C MET A 615 10.36 15.19 6.68
N ALA A 616 10.83 16.00 5.72
CA ALA A 616 10.44 15.88 4.33
C ALA A 616 10.91 14.53 3.72
N ASN A 617 10.15 13.98 2.76
CA ASN A 617 10.47 12.67 2.18
C ASN A 617 11.87 12.60 1.58
N ALA A 618 12.35 13.68 0.92
CA ALA A 618 13.70 13.74 0.38
C ALA A 618 14.79 13.63 1.46
N GLN A 619 14.57 14.26 2.62
CA GLN A 619 15.47 14.16 3.77
C GLN A 619 15.47 12.74 4.36
N LYS A 620 14.30 12.12 4.44
CA LYS A 620 14.15 10.73 4.90
C LYS A 620 14.94 9.74 4.05
N GLU A 621 14.84 9.87 2.72
CA GLU A 621 15.60 9.02 1.79
C GLU A 621 17.11 9.24 1.91
N GLU A 622 17.53 10.49 2.08
CA GLU A 622 18.94 10.82 2.25
C GLU A 622 19.52 10.24 3.55
N GLU A 623 18.81 10.34 4.68
CA GLU A 623 19.27 9.77 5.95
C GLU A 623 19.33 8.22 5.90
N ILE A 624 18.37 7.56 5.21
CA ILE A 624 18.46 6.10 4.98
C ILE A 624 19.66 5.77 4.10
N ARG A 625 19.94 6.56 3.07
CA ARG A 625 21.12 6.37 2.23
C ARG A 625 22.42 6.52 3.04
N GLN A 626 22.52 7.58 3.85
CA GLN A 626 23.67 7.79 4.72
C GLN A 626 23.83 6.66 5.74
N PHE A 627 22.73 6.16 6.32
CA PHE A 627 22.78 5.01 7.21
C PHE A 627 23.27 3.75 6.49
N ARG A 628 22.87 3.57 5.22
CA ARG A 628 23.31 2.41 4.43
C ARG A 628 24.77 2.49 4.03
N GLU A 629 25.29 3.69 3.69
CA GLU A 629 26.58 3.86 3.04
C GLU A 629 27.66 4.41 3.98
N GLU A 630 27.32 5.31 4.92
CA GLU A 630 28.28 6.16 5.61
C GLU A 630 28.23 6.06 7.15
N LYS A 631 27.00 5.98 7.72
CA LYS A 631 26.78 6.01 9.17
C LYS A 631 26.43 4.63 9.72
N ASN A 632 26.83 4.34 10.96
CA ASN A 632 26.52 3.05 11.60
C ASN A 632 25.39 3.14 12.64
N LEU A 633 24.96 4.34 12.99
CA LEU A 633 23.88 4.58 13.95
C LEU A 633 22.68 5.25 13.26
N PHE A 634 21.50 4.64 13.41
CA PHE A 634 20.22 5.17 12.92
C PHE A 634 19.27 5.38 14.09
N LEU A 635 18.93 6.63 14.38
CA LEU A 635 18.05 7.00 15.47
C LEU A 635 16.67 7.39 14.89
N THR A 636 15.63 6.67 15.28
CA THR A 636 14.31 6.83 14.66
C THR A 636 13.16 6.83 15.67
N THR A 637 12.10 7.58 15.34
CA THR A 637 10.80 7.45 16.02
C THR A 637 9.93 6.36 15.35
N GLU A 638 8.88 5.88 16.04
CA GLU A 638 7.97 4.86 15.49
C GLU A 638 7.39 5.23 14.13
N ILE A 639 6.88 6.45 14.00
CA ILE A 639 6.24 6.97 12.78
C ILE A 639 7.23 7.03 11.61
N GLY A 640 8.49 7.29 11.92
CA GLY A 640 9.53 7.39 10.91
C GLY A 640 9.92 6.06 10.27
N GLY A 641 9.84 4.95 11.02
CA GLY A 641 10.26 3.62 10.57
C GLY A 641 9.21 2.84 9.79
N GLU A 642 7.97 3.30 9.72
CA GLU A 642 6.88 2.56 9.04
C GLU A 642 7.09 2.51 7.52
N GLY A 643 6.91 1.31 6.92
CA GLY A 643 6.97 1.10 5.47
C GLY A 643 8.36 0.92 4.87
N ARG A 644 9.46 1.18 5.59
CA ARG A 644 10.83 1.13 5.03
C ARG A 644 11.52 -0.22 5.23
N ASN A 645 12.28 -0.65 4.22
CA ASN A 645 13.07 -1.87 4.27
C ASN A 645 14.47 -1.57 4.83
N LEU A 646 14.73 -2.02 6.07
CA LEU A 646 16.01 -1.84 6.78
C LEU A 646 16.74 -3.18 7.00
N GLN A 647 16.49 -4.18 6.15
CA GLN A 647 17.05 -5.55 6.26
C GLN A 647 18.58 -5.61 6.13
N PHE A 648 19.22 -4.56 5.62
CA PHE A 648 20.68 -4.46 5.61
C PHE A 648 21.28 -4.27 7.01
N CYS A 649 20.46 -4.01 8.01
CA CYS A 649 20.81 -3.94 9.42
C CYS A 649 20.20 -5.13 10.15
N ASN A 650 20.94 -5.72 11.09
CA ASN A 650 20.49 -6.86 11.89
C ASN A 650 20.53 -6.61 13.41
N ARG A 651 20.84 -5.37 13.82
CA ARG A 651 20.89 -4.99 15.24
C ARG A 651 19.86 -3.89 15.52
N MET A 652 19.12 -4.07 16.60
CA MET A 652 18.08 -3.14 17.04
C MET A 652 18.20 -2.90 18.54
N ILE A 653 18.05 -1.65 18.95
CA ILE A 653 17.93 -1.25 20.35
C ILE A 653 16.61 -0.50 20.52
N ASN A 654 15.72 -1.03 21.33
CA ASN A 654 14.56 -0.30 21.80
C ASN A 654 14.99 0.53 23.03
N TYR A 655 15.29 1.79 22.80
CA TYR A 655 15.60 2.72 23.88
C TYR A 655 14.34 3.01 24.71
N ASP A 656 13.21 3.27 24.03
CA ASP A 656 11.89 3.33 24.63
C ASP A 656 11.11 2.08 24.27
N LEU A 657 10.56 1.43 25.29
CA LEU A 657 9.72 0.25 25.10
C LEU A 657 8.26 0.69 24.94
N PRO A 658 7.62 0.39 23.80
CA PRO A 658 6.19 0.59 23.70
C PRO A 658 5.43 -0.29 24.70
N TRP A 659 4.43 0.26 25.37
CA TRP A 659 3.58 -0.54 26.27
C TRP A 659 2.66 -1.50 25.50
N ASN A 660 2.48 -1.29 24.20
CA ASN A 660 1.79 -2.23 23.33
C ASN A 660 2.83 -3.17 22.67
N PRO A 661 2.82 -4.48 23.00
CA PRO A 661 3.78 -5.45 22.45
C PRO A 661 3.77 -5.56 20.94
N MET A 662 2.64 -5.27 20.31
CA MET A 662 2.50 -5.27 18.86
C MET A 662 3.45 -4.29 18.16
N LYS A 663 3.67 -3.13 18.78
CA LYS A 663 4.61 -2.15 18.26
C LYS A 663 6.05 -2.66 18.32
N ILE A 664 6.39 -3.47 19.32
CA ILE A 664 7.72 -4.12 19.39
C ILE A 664 7.88 -5.09 18.23
N GLU A 665 6.87 -5.93 17.98
CA GLU A 665 6.87 -6.87 16.84
C GLU A 665 6.93 -6.13 15.49
N GLN A 666 6.20 -5.03 15.34
CA GLN A 666 6.27 -4.21 14.14
C GLN A 666 7.67 -3.62 13.91
N ARG A 667 8.35 -3.16 14.99
CA ARG A 667 9.76 -2.72 14.90
C ARG A 667 10.68 -3.86 14.49
N ILE A 668 10.57 -5.03 15.11
CA ILE A 668 11.34 -6.23 14.78
C ILE A 668 11.11 -6.61 13.32
N GLY A 669 9.88 -6.56 12.84
CA GLY A 669 9.51 -6.83 11.45
C GLY A 669 10.16 -5.88 10.42
N ARG A 670 10.82 -4.78 10.82
CA ARG A 670 11.60 -3.91 9.91
C ARG A 670 12.92 -4.53 9.49
N ILE A 671 13.52 -5.35 10.35
CA ILE A 671 14.82 -5.98 10.13
C ILE A 671 14.73 -7.51 10.01
N HIS A 672 13.75 -8.14 10.66
CA HIS A 672 13.53 -9.58 10.65
C HIS A 672 12.41 -9.96 9.69
N ARG A 673 12.76 -10.09 8.42
CA ARG A 673 11.83 -10.41 7.30
C ARG A 673 12.47 -11.40 6.35
N ILE A 674 11.67 -11.93 5.43
CA ILE A 674 12.15 -12.72 4.29
C ILE A 674 13.20 -11.92 3.52
N GLY A 675 14.41 -12.48 3.39
CA GLY A 675 15.57 -11.82 2.77
C GLY A 675 16.63 -11.33 3.76
N GLN A 676 16.39 -11.38 5.08
CA GLN A 676 17.43 -11.19 6.08
C GLN A 676 18.40 -12.40 6.06
N GLN A 677 19.70 -12.10 6.01
CA GLN A 677 20.75 -13.12 5.92
C GLN A 677 21.52 -13.34 7.23
N LYS A 678 21.41 -12.38 8.17
CA LYS A 678 22.12 -12.40 9.44
C LYS A 678 21.18 -12.65 10.60
N GLU A 679 21.67 -13.25 11.66
CA GLU A 679 20.98 -13.33 12.94
C GLU A 679 20.59 -11.95 13.45
N VAL A 680 19.37 -11.79 13.94
CA VAL A 680 18.85 -10.51 14.39
C VAL A 680 19.02 -10.38 15.90
N LEU A 681 19.72 -9.33 16.33
CA LEU A 681 19.98 -9.03 17.73
C LEU A 681 19.13 -7.85 18.19
N ILE A 682 18.32 -8.07 19.21
CA ILE A 682 17.37 -7.10 19.75
C ILE A 682 17.73 -6.82 21.22
N TYR A 683 17.95 -5.56 21.54
CA TYR A 683 18.20 -5.11 22.91
C TYR A 683 17.03 -4.23 23.36
N ASN A 684 16.37 -4.61 24.48
CA ASN A 684 15.31 -3.82 25.07
C ASN A 684 15.86 -3.15 26.33
N LEU A 685 16.02 -1.83 26.31
CA LEU A 685 16.43 -1.08 27.49
C LEU A 685 15.21 -0.77 28.35
N CYS A 686 15.29 -1.04 29.63
CA CYS A 686 14.30 -0.60 30.60
C CYS A 686 14.94 -0.10 31.89
N THR A 687 14.35 0.90 32.50
CA THR A 687 14.73 1.35 33.82
C THR A 687 14.19 0.37 34.85
N ALA A 688 15.00 -0.11 35.76
CA ALA A 688 14.59 -0.99 36.84
C ALA A 688 13.49 -0.34 37.69
N GLU A 689 12.55 -1.14 38.22
CA GLU A 689 11.43 -0.68 39.04
C GLU A 689 10.42 0.24 38.33
N SER A 690 10.57 0.45 37.02
CA SER A 690 9.62 1.22 36.21
C SER A 690 8.47 0.33 35.70
N LEU A 691 7.40 0.95 35.19
CA LEU A 691 6.32 0.25 34.55
C LEU A 691 6.79 -0.61 33.35
N GLU A 692 7.80 -0.13 32.61
CA GLU A 692 8.41 -0.87 31.49
C GLU A 692 9.06 -2.17 31.98
N ASP A 693 9.65 -2.19 33.16
CA ASP A 693 10.26 -3.40 33.74
C ASP A 693 9.21 -4.46 34.05
N TYR A 694 8.06 -4.08 34.62
CA TYR A 694 6.93 -5.00 34.84
C TYR A 694 6.36 -5.53 33.54
N ILE A 695 6.21 -4.70 32.51
CA ILE A 695 5.74 -5.11 31.19
C ILE A 695 6.72 -6.15 30.58
N LEU A 696 8.02 -5.87 30.59
CA LEU A 696 9.03 -6.77 30.06
C LEU A 696 9.09 -8.09 30.84
N GLU A 697 8.95 -8.06 32.16
CA GLU A 697 8.90 -9.28 32.95
C GLU A 697 7.75 -10.20 32.53
N ILE A 698 6.58 -9.64 32.25
CA ILE A 698 5.42 -10.39 31.77
C ILE A 698 5.67 -10.92 30.35
N LEU A 699 6.08 -10.04 29.44
CA LEU A 699 6.21 -10.37 28.03
C LEU A 699 7.36 -11.38 27.78
N ASP A 700 8.48 -11.21 28.43
CA ASP A 700 9.66 -12.05 28.25
C ASP A 700 9.55 -13.33 29.08
N LYS A 701 9.49 -13.24 30.41
CA LYS A 701 9.56 -14.41 31.30
C LYS A 701 8.27 -15.23 31.37
N LYS A 702 7.07 -14.61 31.18
CA LYS A 702 5.80 -15.33 31.36
C LYS A 702 5.19 -15.83 30.06
N ILE A 703 5.37 -15.11 28.96
CA ILE A 703 4.82 -15.51 27.66
C ILE A 703 5.88 -15.83 26.59
N ASN A 704 7.18 -15.63 26.89
CA ASN A 704 8.29 -15.84 25.95
C ASN A 704 8.02 -15.17 24.59
N MET A 705 7.59 -13.92 24.64
CA MET A 705 7.17 -13.15 23.46
C MET A 705 8.23 -13.16 22.34
N PHE A 706 9.48 -13.01 22.70
CA PHE A 706 10.58 -12.88 21.73
C PHE A 706 10.95 -14.19 21.01
N GLU A 707 10.50 -15.34 21.52
CA GLU A 707 10.61 -16.64 20.86
C GLU A 707 9.44 -16.91 19.91
N MET A 708 8.35 -16.14 20.01
CA MET A 708 7.16 -16.33 19.19
C MET A 708 7.36 -15.82 17.77
N VAL A 709 6.63 -16.39 16.85
CA VAL A 709 6.59 -15.94 15.45
C VAL A 709 5.90 -14.57 15.38
N ILE A 710 6.38 -13.70 14.48
CA ILE A 710 5.76 -12.39 14.24
C ILE A 710 4.26 -12.59 13.94
N GLY A 711 3.41 -11.87 14.69
CA GLY A 711 1.95 -11.93 14.59
C GLY A 711 1.25 -12.92 15.53
N GLU A 712 1.95 -13.88 16.17
CA GLU A 712 1.35 -14.76 17.17
C GLU A 712 0.87 -13.98 18.40
N ILE A 713 1.57 -12.91 18.75
CA ILE A 713 1.20 -12.02 19.84
C ILE A 713 -0.12 -11.30 19.59
N ASP A 714 -0.37 -10.86 18.35
CA ASP A 714 -1.66 -10.26 17.96
C ASP A 714 -2.81 -11.17 18.29
N MET A 715 -2.67 -12.45 18.02
CA MET A 715 -3.70 -13.44 18.25
C MET A 715 -3.92 -13.74 19.73
N ILE A 716 -2.88 -13.61 20.54
CA ILE A 716 -2.99 -13.77 21.99
C ILE A 716 -3.63 -12.54 22.64
N LEU A 717 -3.14 -11.36 22.29
CA LEU A 717 -3.59 -10.09 22.86
C LEU A 717 -4.99 -9.70 22.40
N GLY A 718 -5.35 -9.97 21.16
CA GLY A 718 -6.70 -9.75 20.61
C GLY A 718 -7.80 -10.54 21.33
N ARG A 719 -7.42 -11.56 22.13
CA ARG A 719 -8.35 -12.33 22.98
C ARG A 719 -8.52 -11.77 24.39
N ILE A 720 -7.79 -10.70 24.76
CA ILE A 720 -8.01 -10.00 26.03
C ILE A 720 -9.39 -9.33 25.98
N LYS A 721 -10.15 -9.47 27.03
CA LYS A 721 -11.55 -9.03 27.16
C LYS A 721 -11.73 -7.56 26.73
N GLY A 722 -12.57 -7.34 25.72
CA GLY A 722 -13.11 -6.04 25.35
C GLY A 722 -12.22 -5.24 24.39
N GLU A 723 -12.70 -4.08 23.97
CA GLU A 723 -12.03 -3.12 23.07
C GLU A 723 -10.88 -2.34 23.75
N GLN A 724 -10.50 -2.68 25.00
CA GLN A 724 -9.42 -2.00 25.70
C GLN A 724 -8.06 -2.47 25.20
N GLU A 725 -7.23 -1.52 24.80
CA GLU A 725 -5.85 -1.80 24.46
C GLU A 725 -5.05 -2.30 25.68
N PHE A 726 -4.13 -3.23 25.45
CA PHE A 726 -3.23 -3.74 26.49
C PHE A 726 -2.55 -2.61 27.29
N SER A 727 -2.16 -1.54 26.61
CA SER A 727 -1.53 -0.36 27.19
C SER A 727 -2.44 0.38 28.20
N GLU A 728 -3.76 0.35 28.00
CA GLU A 728 -4.73 0.92 28.93
C GLU A 728 -4.87 0.07 30.21
N ILE A 729 -4.91 -1.25 30.05
CA ILE A 729 -4.98 -2.18 31.18
C ILE A 729 -3.75 -2.01 32.09
N VAL A 730 -2.57 -1.93 31.48
CA VAL A 730 -1.31 -1.75 32.19
C VAL A 730 -1.27 -0.41 32.95
N PHE A 731 -1.73 0.68 32.30
CA PHE A 731 -1.81 1.99 32.92
C PHE A 731 -2.79 1.99 34.12
N ASP A 732 -3.97 1.38 33.96
CA ASP A 732 -4.96 1.29 35.02
C ASP A 732 -4.42 0.54 36.24
N ILE A 733 -3.74 -0.59 36.02
CA ILE A 733 -3.08 -1.34 37.10
C ILE A 733 -2.08 -0.44 37.84
N TRP A 734 -1.25 0.31 37.09
CA TRP A 734 -0.23 1.17 37.68
C TRP A 734 -0.82 2.31 38.54
N VAL A 735 -1.88 2.94 38.07
CA VAL A 735 -2.53 4.04 38.76
C VAL A 735 -3.30 3.57 40.00
N GLN A 736 -3.97 2.41 39.90
CA GLN A 736 -4.79 1.90 41.02
C GLN A 736 -3.97 1.27 42.16
N ALA A 737 -2.83 0.66 41.81
CA ALA A 737 -1.97 -0.01 42.77
C ALA A 737 -1.05 1.00 43.47
N LYS A 738 -1.39 1.34 44.72
CA LYS A 738 -0.65 2.33 45.52
C LYS A 738 0.61 1.77 46.17
N THR A 739 0.69 0.46 46.38
CA THR A 739 1.84 -0.21 47.01
C THR A 739 2.49 -1.16 46.06
N GLU A 740 3.77 -1.46 46.25
CA GLU A 740 4.54 -2.40 45.44
C GLU A 740 3.93 -3.80 45.45
N ASP A 741 3.48 -4.27 46.61
CA ASP A 741 2.78 -5.56 46.76
C ASP A 741 1.49 -5.62 45.92
N GLN A 742 0.73 -4.53 45.87
CA GLN A 742 -0.48 -4.44 45.05
C GLN A 742 -0.14 -4.49 43.58
N ARG A 743 0.94 -3.81 43.14
CA ARG A 743 1.43 -3.86 41.74
C ARG A 743 1.84 -5.27 41.38
N HIS A 744 2.68 -5.91 42.17
CA HIS A 744 3.11 -7.29 41.93
C HIS A 744 1.95 -8.27 41.81
N ARG A 745 0.93 -8.18 42.65
CA ARG A 745 -0.28 -9.03 42.58
C ARG A 745 -1.06 -8.77 41.28
N ALA A 746 -1.38 -7.52 41.00
CA ALA A 746 -2.20 -7.15 39.83
C ALA A 746 -1.50 -7.51 38.50
N PHE A 747 -0.19 -7.26 38.39
CA PHE A 747 0.60 -7.70 37.22
C PHE A 747 0.75 -9.22 37.17
N GLY A 748 0.81 -9.92 38.29
CA GLY A 748 0.79 -11.38 38.38
C GLY A 748 -0.52 -11.98 37.85
N ASP A 749 -1.65 -11.36 38.17
CA ASP A 749 -2.98 -11.76 37.65
C ASP A 749 -3.08 -11.54 36.14
N LEU A 750 -2.59 -10.40 35.62
CA LEU A 750 -2.51 -10.12 34.18
C LEU A 750 -1.62 -11.16 33.47
N ALA A 751 -0.45 -11.46 34.02
CA ALA A 751 0.45 -12.49 33.50
C ALA A 751 -0.20 -13.86 33.45
N SER A 752 -0.97 -14.24 34.49
CA SER A 752 -1.70 -15.51 34.56
C SER A 752 -2.81 -15.58 33.51
N ALA A 753 -3.50 -14.46 33.26
CA ALA A 753 -4.50 -14.36 32.20
C ALA A 753 -3.88 -14.52 30.81
N LEU A 754 -2.76 -13.85 30.53
CA LEU A 754 -2.02 -13.97 29.27
C LEU A 754 -1.48 -15.39 29.06
N LYS A 755 -0.96 -16.04 30.10
CA LYS A 755 -0.48 -17.43 30.00
C LYS A 755 -1.61 -18.38 29.63
N ARG A 756 -2.81 -18.20 30.19
CA ARG A 756 -4.00 -18.99 29.80
C ARG A 756 -4.36 -18.78 28.32
N LEU A 757 -4.32 -17.53 27.85
CA LEU A 757 -4.58 -17.21 26.43
C LEU A 757 -3.52 -17.82 25.52
N LYS A 758 -2.23 -17.79 25.89
CA LYS A 758 -1.15 -18.44 25.17
C LYS A 758 -1.38 -19.95 25.06
N THR A 759 -1.70 -20.63 26.16
CA THR A 759 -2.00 -22.07 26.14
C THR A 759 -3.20 -22.40 25.25
N GLY A 760 -4.22 -21.52 25.24
CA GLY A 760 -5.34 -21.64 24.30
C GLY A 760 -4.89 -21.52 22.85
N TYR A 761 -4.00 -20.58 22.54
CA TYR A 761 -3.42 -20.41 21.20
C TYR A 761 -2.57 -21.63 20.79
N GLU A 762 -1.72 -22.16 21.66
CA GLU A 762 -0.89 -23.34 21.40
C GLU A 762 -1.75 -24.58 21.09
N LYS A 763 -2.87 -24.76 21.78
CA LYS A 763 -3.85 -25.81 21.45
C LYS A 763 -4.46 -25.61 20.06
N THR A 764 -4.77 -24.37 19.71
CA THR A 764 -5.28 -24.01 18.38
C THR A 764 -4.25 -24.33 17.28
N LYS A 765 -2.98 -23.98 17.51
CA LYS A 765 -1.88 -24.27 16.58
C LYS A 765 -1.68 -25.79 16.41
N ALA A 766 -1.72 -26.56 17.50
CA ALA A 766 -1.66 -28.00 17.44
C ALA A 766 -2.84 -28.64 16.68
N LEU A 767 -4.05 -28.05 16.77
CA LEU A 767 -5.20 -28.48 15.98
C LEU A 767 -5.00 -28.17 14.49
N ASP A 768 -4.51 -27.00 14.17
CA ASP A 768 -4.16 -26.57 12.82
C ASP A 768 -3.12 -27.53 12.19
N GLU A 769 -2.07 -27.89 12.93
CA GLU A 769 -1.07 -28.86 12.50
C GLU A 769 -1.67 -30.23 12.26
N LYS A 770 -2.57 -30.69 13.13
CA LYS A 770 -3.29 -31.98 12.95
C LYS A 770 -4.19 -31.99 11.72
N LEU A 771 -4.81 -30.86 11.38
CA LEU A 771 -5.70 -30.76 10.23
C LEU A 771 -4.94 -30.54 8.92
N PHE A 772 -3.81 -29.83 8.95
CA PHE A 772 -3.18 -29.30 7.74
C PHE A 772 -1.66 -29.60 7.64
N GLY A 773 -1.03 -30.22 8.70
CA GLY A 773 0.43 -30.24 8.87
C GLY A 773 1.22 -31.14 7.93
N GLU A 774 0.66 -32.17 7.29
CA GLU A 774 1.49 -33.15 6.56
C GLU A 774 1.23 -33.28 5.06
N THR A 775 0.18 -32.65 4.48
CA THR A 775 -0.22 -32.97 3.11
C THR A 775 -0.88 -31.81 2.33
N TYR A 776 -0.79 -30.57 2.78
CA TYR A 776 -1.20 -29.43 1.96
C TYR A 776 -0.03 -29.00 1.06
N GLU A 777 0.29 -29.86 0.08
CA GLU A 777 1.16 -29.48 -1.03
C GLU A 777 0.39 -28.61 -2.01
N LEU A 778 1.04 -27.54 -2.45
CA LEU A 778 0.57 -26.65 -3.52
C LEU A 778 0.23 -27.42 -4.81
#